data_0a6451e18d68521fc383ff2188bf65ec
#
_entry.id   0a6451e18d68521fc383ff2188bf65ec
#
_cell.length_a   1.000
_cell.length_b   1.000
_cell.length_c   1.000
_cell.angle_alpha   90.00
_cell.angle_beta   90.00
_cell.angle_gamma   90.00
#
_symmetry.space_group_name_H-M   'P 1'
#
loop_
_entity.id
_entity.type
_entity.pdbx_description
1 polymer ?
#
loop_
_entity_poly.entity_id
_entity_poly.type
_entity_poly.pdbx_seq_one_letter_code
_entity_poly.pdbx_strand_id
1 'polypeptide(L)'
;MNGSFGVTCNWAKIGLLLLLLSILGCNTLKKVGEDELLLTKNTILINDEKVTDSEVKGLISQKPNSSVLGYPLKLNLYNLAKENPDSSFQDWLHKKEKREKRLNNLLSQKQVNRLSESFLIKGYSEFLKRIGEPPVIIDTSETNKSLSKLKSYYNTKGYFNNTGAYEIVNGKRKKRAQIEYNITLNSPYIVDTIQKNITSPELDSIYDQANRQSFVKQGEQFDLEKFTMERERLTTLFRNSGVYNFQESSINYTILRDTTIASDDQLMDVQLNIKKFRSTNDSTDTNMPYKVARHKQINIYADYDINGATDTLKSVQHENYNIYYSGKLRYRPKALTDAIFFEKDSIYRDLDRIRTYRQITNLNTFKYPNIDFVPDSTQTKLETNIYLAAKPKYSLNLNFDVTHSNIQQVGTAFSASVITRNVFGGAETLNVSARGSIGLLSDASLSDETFTSELGGDINITFPRIWLPFSTERIIPYYMLPQSRLSVGTNFQRNIGLDKQSLNSILSYNWSPTTRLKNNIELLNVEFVRNVNTNNFYNVYRNTFSNLDEIADDFQDDPEYSSYFEPIQEEGEDPRLSIPTGANNFVRNVLNDSIPVSPEDKELVNSIEERRIRLTENNLIFATNFTHTKNSKSGINDLDFYQYRIKLESAGGMLSLLTNVIPFNKNPNGQNLVFSVPYSQYVKTEFDYIRHWSIGGGQVIAFRSFSGLAIPYGNSDNVPFVRSYFAGGSNDNRAWNAYELGPGSTDNINDFNEANLKLAMNLEYRFPIAGDVKGALFADAGNIWNVFDNETNPEAVFSGFSSLGDIALGTGLGLRYDFTYFVFRLDVGFKTYNPAKVGSNRWFDGYSFKQAVFNIGINYPF
;
A
#
# COMPACT_ATOMS: atom_id res chain seq x y z
N MET A 1 3.51 -34.44 41.60
CA MET A 1 4.72 -33.74 42.08
C MET A 1 5.08 -32.65 41.11
N ASN A 2 4.71 -31.68 41.34
CA ASN A 2 4.41 -30.25 41.32
C ASN A 2 5.64 -29.42 41.68
N GLY A 3 5.93 -28.46 40.85
CA GLY A 3 6.61 -27.24 41.26
C GLY A 3 7.93 -26.94 40.57
N SER A 4 7.89 -26.38 39.35
CA SER A 4 9.01 -25.57 38.85
C SER A 4 8.69 -24.59 37.70
N PHE A 5 7.44 -24.30 37.40
CA PHE A 5 7.10 -23.36 36.30
C PHE A 5 6.74 -21.94 36.72
N GLY A 6 6.76 -21.61 38.01
CA GLY A 6 6.35 -20.30 38.52
C GLY A 6 7.42 -19.21 38.58
N VAL A 7 8.70 -19.55 38.47
CA VAL A 7 9.80 -18.61 38.77
C VAL A 7 10.32 -17.84 37.54
N THR A 8 10.19 -18.37 36.33
CA THR A 8 10.77 -17.76 35.10
C THR A 8 9.97 -16.55 34.59
N CYS A 9 8.67 -16.50 34.86
CA CYS A 9 7.83 -15.36 34.38
C CYS A 9 8.09 -14.05 35.14
N ASN A 10 8.54 -14.10 36.38
CA ASN A 10 8.83 -12.91 37.18
C ASN A 10 10.15 -12.24 36.79
N TRP A 11 11.16 -12.99 36.38
CA TRP A 11 12.45 -12.46 35.98
C TRP A 11 12.39 -11.66 34.67
N ALA A 12 11.55 -12.07 33.71
CA ALA A 12 11.34 -11.31 32.49
C ALA A 12 10.62 -9.97 32.75
N LYS A 13 9.61 -9.97 33.62
CA LYS A 13 8.92 -8.75 34.06
C LYS A 13 9.84 -7.82 34.85
N ILE A 14 10.67 -8.37 35.74
CA ILE A 14 11.67 -7.63 36.48
C ILE A 14 12.76 -7.12 35.54
N GLY A 15 13.18 -7.90 34.55
CA GLY A 15 14.12 -7.50 33.52
C GLY A 15 13.58 -6.35 32.64
N LEU A 16 12.32 -6.42 32.21
CA LEU A 16 11.65 -5.36 31.45
C LEU A 16 11.45 -4.10 32.29
N LEU A 17 11.05 -4.25 33.55
CA LEU A 17 10.91 -3.13 34.50
C LEU A 17 12.26 -2.48 34.81
N LEU A 18 13.32 -3.26 34.99
CA LEU A 18 14.69 -2.78 35.21
C LEU A 18 15.23 -2.11 33.94
N LEU A 19 14.90 -2.61 32.74
CA LEU A 19 15.24 -1.97 31.47
C LEU A 19 14.51 -0.65 31.33
N LEU A 20 13.20 -0.59 31.63
CA LEU A 20 12.41 0.64 31.65
C LEU A 20 12.92 1.64 32.71
N LEU A 21 13.24 1.20 33.93
CA LEU A 21 13.82 2.04 34.97
C LEU A 21 15.23 2.52 34.61
N SER A 22 16.05 1.71 33.96
CA SER A 22 17.38 2.13 33.49
C SER A 22 17.30 3.21 32.39
N ILE A 23 16.27 3.19 31.57
CA ILE A 23 16.00 4.22 30.55
C ILE A 23 15.54 5.53 31.22
N LEU A 24 14.71 5.44 32.26
CA LEU A 24 14.21 6.62 33.01
C LEU A 24 15.29 7.33 33.83
N GLY A 25 16.37 6.64 34.21
CA GLY A 25 17.47 7.19 35.00
C GLY A 25 18.62 7.87 34.23
N CYS A 26 18.53 7.93 32.88
CA CYS A 26 19.60 8.49 32.06
C CYS A 26 19.68 10.02 32.15
N ASN A 27 20.84 10.51 32.51
CA ASN A 27 21.15 11.96 32.53
C ASN A 27 21.41 12.47 31.10
N THR A 28 20.48 13.25 30.56
CA THR A 28 20.57 13.83 29.21
C THR A 28 21.76 14.76 29.01
N LEU A 29 22.38 15.23 30.11
CA LEU A 29 23.51 16.16 30.11
C LEU A 29 24.85 15.44 30.24
N LYS A 30 24.91 14.11 30.27
CA LYS A 30 26.13 13.34 30.54
C LYS A 30 27.29 13.66 29.61
N LYS A 31 27.01 14.03 28.36
CA LYS A 31 28.00 14.34 27.33
C LYS A 31 27.95 15.81 26.87
N VAL A 32 27.44 16.70 27.71
CA VAL A 32 27.43 18.16 27.50
C VAL A 32 28.55 18.77 28.28
N GLY A 33 29.46 19.48 27.63
CA GLY A 33 30.59 20.17 28.23
C GLY A 33 30.18 21.17 29.29
N GLU A 34 31.16 21.69 30.08
CA GLU A 34 30.84 22.60 31.18
C GLU A 34 30.30 23.93 30.70
N ASP A 35 30.83 24.44 29.61
CA ASP A 35 30.45 25.72 28.99
C ASP A 35 29.46 25.56 27.83
N GLU A 36 28.92 24.35 27.63
CA GLU A 36 28.01 24.06 26.54
C GLU A 36 26.55 24.08 27.00
N LEU A 37 25.68 24.51 26.08
CA LEU A 37 24.24 24.55 26.28
C LEU A 37 23.52 23.57 25.38
N LEU A 38 22.82 22.61 25.97
CA LEU A 38 21.96 21.68 25.23
C LEU A 38 20.73 22.41 24.71
N LEU A 39 20.53 22.35 23.40
CA LEU A 39 19.34 22.90 22.74
C LEU A 39 18.11 22.06 23.09
N THR A 40 17.12 22.65 23.73
CA THR A 40 15.90 21.97 24.14
C THR A 40 14.69 22.34 23.31
N LYS A 41 14.67 23.52 22.71
CA LYS A 41 13.54 24.01 21.91
C LYS A 41 13.97 25.14 20.99
N ASN A 42 13.37 25.21 19.81
CA ASN A 42 13.36 26.42 18.98
C ASN A 42 11.96 27.02 19.02
N THR A 43 11.87 28.30 19.17
CA THR A 43 10.65 29.10 19.06
C THR A 43 10.86 30.11 17.94
N ILE A 44 9.89 30.24 17.06
CA ILE A 44 9.89 31.25 16.00
C ILE A 44 8.72 32.17 16.27
N LEU A 45 9.00 33.44 16.45
CA LEU A 45 8.03 34.51 16.58
C LEU A 45 8.07 35.38 15.33
N ILE A 46 6.90 35.68 14.82
CA ILE A 46 6.72 36.59 13.70
C ILE A 46 5.78 37.69 14.13
N ASN A 47 6.27 38.92 14.16
CA ASN A 47 5.56 40.05 14.74
C ASN A 47 4.99 39.73 16.15
N ASP A 48 5.82 39.08 16.97
CA ASP A 48 5.50 38.61 18.33
C ASP A 48 4.51 37.45 18.42
N GLU A 49 4.00 36.93 17.26
CA GLU A 49 3.12 35.77 17.23
C GLU A 49 3.90 34.48 16.96
N LYS A 50 3.57 33.43 17.73
CA LYS A 50 4.25 32.14 17.62
C LYS A 50 3.81 31.37 16.38
N VAL A 51 4.78 31.00 15.54
CA VAL A 51 4.56 30.22 14.32
C VAL A 51 4.37 28.74 14.65
N THR A 52 3.29 28.17 14.09
CA THR A 52 3.00 26.72 14.18
C THR A 52 3.28 25.99 12.89
N ASP A 53 3.46 26.69 11.77
CA ASP A 53 3.70 26.12 10.45
C ASP A 53 4.94 25.21 10.42
N SER A 54 4.76 24.01 9.85
CA SER A 54 5.78 23.00 9.72
C SER A 54 6.86 23.34 8.67
N GLU A 55 6.50 24.07 7.63
CA GLU A 55 7.40 24.51 6.57
C GLU A 55 8.42 25.49 7.14
N VAL A 56 7.95 26.52 7.85
CA VAL A 56 8.80 27.52 8.51
C VAL A 56 9.69 26.89 9.56
N LYS A 57 9.17 25.99 10.39
CA LYS A 57 9.98 25.20 11.35
C LYS A 57 11.01 24.31 10.66
N GLY A 58 10.74 23.87 9.45
CA GLY A 58 11.64 23.10 8.60
C GLY A 58 12.94 23.83 8.25
N LEU A 59 12.92 25.16 8.19
CA LEU A 59 14.06 26.02 7.82
C LEU A 59 15.16 26.08 8.87
N ILE A 60 14.84 25.76 10.12
CA ILE A 60 15.82 25.74 11.21
C ILE A 60 16.85 24.64 10.96
N SER A 61 18.12 25.05 10.86
CA SER A 61 19.25 24.14 10.61
C SER A 61 19.55 23.26 11.82
N GLN A 62 19.53 23.83 13.01
CA GLN A 62 19.81 23.13 14.26
C GLN A 62 18.51 22.83 14.99
N LYS A 63 18.09 21.57 14.97
CA LYS A 63 16.87 21.11 15.65
C LYS A 63 17.23 20.44 16.97
N PRO A 64 16.42 20.59 18.04
CA PRO A 64 16.60 19.86 19.29
C PRO A 64 16.60 18.34 19.03
N ASN A 65 17.21 17.59 19.95
CA ASN A 65 17.16 16.13 19.88
C ASN A 65 15.71 15.62 19.74
N SER A 66 15.53 14.60 18.92
CA SER A 66 14.21 14.02 18.70
C SER A 66 13.63 13.42 19.98
N SER A 67 12.33 13.59 20.18
CA SER A 67 11.62 13.05 21.34
C SER A 67 10.40 12.23 20.92
N VAL A 68 10.15 11.15 21.65
CA VAL A 68 8.96 10.32 21.54
C VAL A 68 8.10 10.59 22.77
N LEU A 69 6.90 11.09 22.57
CA LEU A 69 6.01 11.51 23.68
C LEU A 69 6.70 12.45 24.70
N GLY A 70 7.56 13.34 24.21
CA GLY A 70 8.32 14.29 25.04
C GLY A 70 9.57 13.72 25.70
N TYR A 71 9.87 12.41 25.54
CA TYR A 71 11.07 11.77 26.07
C TYR A 71 12.17 11.67 25.00
N PRO A 72 13.39 12.21 25.20
CA PRO A 72 14.48 12.21 24.22
C PRO A 72 15.18 10.84 24.19
N LEU A 73 14.51 9.83 23.65
CA LEU A 73 14.97 8.43 23.65
C LEU A 73 16.32 8.28 22.97
N LYS A 74 16.50 8.85 21.77
CA LYS A 74 17.75 8.74 21.00
C LYS A 74 18.94 9.37 21.69
N LEU A 75 18.75 10.53 22.34
CA LEU A 75 19.79 11.16 23.14
C LEU A 75 20.19 10.28 24.32
N ASN A 76 19.23 9.66 24.99
CA ASN A 76 19.51 8.75 26.11
C ASN A 76 20.23 7.48 25.63
N LEU A 77 19.86 6.92 24.49
CA LEU A 77 20.59 5.78 23.87
C LEU A 77 22.03 6.14 23.55
N TYR A 78 22.26 7.33 22.99
CA TYR A 78 23.62 7.83 22.74
C TYR A 78 24.42 8.01 24.03
N ASN A 79 23.80 8.50 25.11
CA ASN A 79 24.45 8.72 26.40
C ASN A 79 24.80 7.42 27.15
N LEU A 80 24.16 6.29 26.79
CA LEU A 80 24.53 4.95 27.27
C LEU A 80 25.83 4.44 26.61
N ALA A 81 26.13 4.91 25.40
CA ALA A 81 27.36 4.51 24.71
C ALA A 81 28.60 5.05 25.45
N LYS A 82 29.61 4.22 25.62
CA LYS A 82 30.92 4.60 26.14
C LYS A 82 31.70 5.36 25.07
N GLU A 83 32.47 6.35 25.45
CA GLU A 83 33.31 7.13 24.51
C GLU A 83 34.42 6.27 23.95
N ASN A 84 35.19 5.67 24.85
CA ASN A 84 36.29 4.77 24.53
C ASN A 84 36.01 3.39 25.15
N PRO A 85 35.30 2.51 24.45
CA PRO A 85 34.91 1.20 24.96
C PRO A 85 36.15 0.32 25.22
N ASP A 86 37.19 0.45 24.39
CA ASP A 86 38.39 -0.34 24.46
C ASP A 86 39.20 -0.02 25.74
N SER A 87 39.49 1.25 26.00
CA SER A 87 40.16 1.67 27.26
C SER A 87 39.32 1.35 28.49
N SER A 88 38.00 1.56 28.41
CA SER A 88 37.10 1.21 29.53
C SER A 88 37.09 -0.28 29.83
N PHE A 89 37.29 -1.13 28.83
CA PHE A 89 37.42 -2.58 29.02
C PHE A 89 38.77 -2.93 29.62
N GLN A 90 39.86 -2.33 29.15
CA GLN A 90 41.23 -2.54 29.72
C GLN A 90 41.27 -2.10 31.18
N ASP A 91 40.73 -0.93 31.49
CA ASP A 91 40.65 -0.43 32.88
C ASP A 91 39.83 -1.40 33.77
N TRP A 92 38.71 -1.93 33.26
CA TRP A 92 37.90 -2.89 33.98
C TRP A 92 38.64 -4.22 34.15
N LEU A 93 39.39 -4.67 33.18
CA LEU A 93 40.16 -5.90 33.20
C LEU A 93 41.29 -5.82 34.26
N HIS A 94 42.06 -4.76 34.24
CA HIS A 94 43.23 -4.59 35.10
C HIS A 94 42.90 -4.08 36.49
N LYS A 95 41.68 -3.56 36.74
CA LYS A 95 41.27 -3.07 38.06
C LYS A 95 41.26 -4.14 39.17
N LYS A 96 41.21 -5.44 38.82
CA LYS A 96 41.31 -6.57 39.76
C LYS A 96 42.07 -7.74 39.11
N GLU A 97 43.27 -8.06 39.62
CA GLU A 97 44.10 -9.19 39.12
C GLU A 97 43.35 -10.52 38.96
N LYS A 98 42.37 -10.80 39.84
CA LYS A 98 41.56 -11.97 39.78
C LYS A 98 40.68 -12.07 38.54
N ARG A 99 40.35 -10.96 37.87
CA ARG A 99 39.53 -10.92 36.65
C ARG A 99 40.33 -11.34 35.43
N GLU A 100 41.54 -10.82 35.30
CA GLU A 100 42.44 -11.16 34.22
C GLU A 100 42.84 -12.64 34.31
N LYS A 101 43.21 -13.14 35.51
CA LYS A 101 43.47 -14.55 35.71
C LYS A 101 42.29 -15.46 35.36
N ARG A 102 41.05 -15.12 35.72
CA ARG A 102 39.87 -15.91 35.38
C ARG A 102 39.59 -15.92 33.87
N LEU A 103 39.75 -14.81 33.17
CA LEU A 103 39.57 -14.71 31.72
C LEU A 103 40.68 -15.47 30.98
N ASN A 104 41.92 -15.35 31.42
CA ASN A 104 43.08 -16.06 30.85
C ASN A 104 43.03 -17.59 31.07
N ASN A 105 42.25 -18.03 32.07
CA ASN A 105 41.99 -19.46 32.29
C ASN A 105 40.94 -20.03 31.33
N LEU A 106 40.06 -19.18 30.76
CA LEU A 106 38.98 -19.57 29.86
C LEU A 106 39.32 -19.29 28.40
N LEU A 107 40.14 -18.27 28.15
CA LEU A 107 40.47 -17.74 26.82
C LEU A 107 41.97 -17.49 26.74
N SER A 108 42.58 -17.66 25.57
CA SER A 108 43.97 -17.26 25.36
C SER A 108 44.14 -15.73 25.47
N GLN A 109 45.32 -15.28 25.85
CA GLN A 109 45.60 -13.86 26.00
C GLN A 109 45.31 -13.05 24.73
N LYS A 110 45.50 -13.67 23.54
CA LYS A 110 45.18 -13.11 22.26
C LYS A 110 43.65 -12.95 22.04
N GLN A 111 42.86 -13.86 22.59
CA GLN A 111 41.39 -13.80 22.56
C GLN A 111 40.86 -12.77 23.56
N VAL A 112 41.46 -12.66 24.75
CA VAL A 112 41.11 -11.64 25.73
C VAL A 112 41.38 -10.23 25.19
N ASN A 113 42.50 -10.02 24.47
CA ASN A 113 42.78 -8.74 23.82
C ASN A 113 41.78 -8.43 22.69
N ARG A 114 41.31 -9.47 21.96
CA ARG A 114 40.28 -9.28 20.93
C ARG A 114 38.87 -9.12 21.47
N LEU A 115 38.62 -9.43 22.76
CA LEU A 115 37.32 -9.18 23.39
C LEU A 115 36.97 -7.69 23.40
N SER A 116 37.97 -6.79 23.52
CA SER A 116 37.75 -5.34 23.44
C SER A 116 37.15 -4.93 22.09
N GLU A 117 37.53 -5.60 21.01
CA GLU A 117 37.03 -5.35 19.64
C GLU A 117 35.70 -6.09 19.34
N SER A 118 35.24 -6.95 20.26
CA SER A 118 34.04 -7.75 20.07
C SER A 118 32.77 -6.90 20.01
N PHE A 119 31.71 -7.45 19.40
CA PHE A 119 30.39 -6.81 19.36
C PHE A 119 29.88 -6.45 20.75
N LEU A 120 30.16 -7.26 21.78
CA LEU A 120 29.68 -7.02 23.16
C LEU A 120 30.31 -5.80 23.82
N ILE A 121 31.50 -5.38 23.43
CA ILE A 121 32.22 -4.27 24.05
C ILE A 121 32.23 -3.04 23.14
N LYS A 122 32.86 -3.15 21.95
CA LYS A 122 32.98 -2.08 20.99
C LYS A 122 31.72 -1.97 20.10
N GLY A 123 31.28 -3.09 19.53
CA GLY A 123 30.14 -3.09 18.60
C GLY A 123 28.85 -2.63 19.24
N TYR A 124 28.59 -2.99 20.52
CA TYR A 124 27.39 -2.51 21.22
C TYR A 124 27.42 -0.99 21.45
N SER A 125 28.60 -0.46 21.84
CA SER A 125 28.76 0.98 22.06
C SER A 125 28.63 1.76 20.74
N GLU A 126 29.23 1.25 19.67
CA GLU A 126 29.10 1.85 18.33
C GLU A 126 27.67 1.73 17.78
N PHE A 127 27.00 0.61 18.04
CA PHE A 127 25.59 0.45 17.73
C PHE A 127 24.74 1.51 18.43
N LEU A 128 24.93 1.72 19.74
CA LEU A 128 24.23 2.76 20.51
C LEU A 128 24.52 4.17 19.98
N LYS A 129 25.76 4.47 19.58
CA LYS A 129 26.12 5.75 18.96
C LYS A 129 25.42 5.94 17.60
N ARG A 130 25.31 4.88 16.83
CA ARG A 130 24.68 4.90 15.49
C ARG A 130 23.16 5.08 15.54
N ILE A 131 22.47 4.38 16.47
CA ILE A 131 21.02 4.49 16.61
C ILE A 131 20.60 5.68 17.46
N GLY A 132 21.49 6.18 18.32
CA GLY A 132 21.28 7.36 19.16
C GLY A 132 21.54 8.67 18.41
N GLU A 133 21.18 9.76 19.05
CA GLU A 133 21.51 11.13 18.61
C GLU A 133 22.49 11.77 19.61
N PRO A 134 23.61 12.35 19.17
CA PRO A 134 24.48 13.12 20.07
C PRO A 134 23.72 14.32 20.63
N PRO A 135 24.12 14.85 21.79
CA PRO A 135 23.51 16.06 22.32
C PRO A 135 23.69 17.22 21.33
N VAL A 136 22.58 17.87 21.01
CA VAL A 136 22.61 19.05 20.14
C VAL A 136 23.01 20.27 20.97
N ILE A 137 24.25 20.65 20.83
CA ILE A 137 24.82 21.84 21.51
C ILE A 137 24.50 23.08 20.67
N ILE A 138 24.14 24.18 21.33
CA ILE A 138 23.82 25.43 20.63
C ILE A 138 25.08 25.95 19.94
N ASP A 139 25.01 26.06 18.62
CA ASP A 139 26.02 26.61 17.73
C ASP A 139 25.51 27.93 17.14
N THR A 140 26.22 29.02 17.42
CA THR A 140 25.87 30.35 16.93
C THR A 140 25.97 30.48 15.42
N SER A 141 26.86 29.72 14.77
CA SER A 141 26.97 29.67 13.29
C SER A 141 25.70 29.07 12.67
N GLU A 142 25.25 27.92 13.20
CA GLU A 142 24.04 27.27 12.73
C GLU A 142 22.74 28.06 13.06
N THR A 143 22.76 28.78 14.19
CA THR A 143 21.72 29.71 14.59
C THR A 143 21.60 30.87 13.60
N ASN A 144 22.74 31.49 13.22
CA ASN A 144 22.77 32.54 12.21
C ASN A 144 22.34 32.04 10.82
N LYS A 145 22.74 30.82 10.41
CA LYS A 145 22.24 30.20 9.19
C LYS A 145 20.72 30.01 9.21
N SER A 146 20.16 29.59 10.34
CA SER A 146 18.73 29.45 10.54
C SER A 146 18.01 30.78 10.40
N LEU A 147 18.52 31.83 11.04
CA LEU A 147 17.98 33.17 10.93
C LEU A 147 18.02 33.68 9.49
N SER A 148 19.14 33.46 8.79
CA SER A 148 19.26 33.84 7.37
C SER A 148 18.28 33.12 6.48
N LYS A 149 18.04 31.81 6.71
CA LYS A 149 17.04 31.03 5.96
C LYS A 149 15.62 31.52 6.23
N LEU A 150 15.27 31.84 7.47
CA LEU A 150 13.96 32.40 7.81
C LEU A 150 13.75 33.74 7.09
N LYS A 151 14.72 34.65 7.13
CA LYS A 151 14.67 35.94 6.41
C LYS A 151 14.52 35.72 4.91
N SER A 152 15.32 34.82 4.34
CA SER A 152 15.25 34.51 2.91
C SER A 152 13.89 33.92 2.52
N TYR A 153 13.31 33.07 3.33
CA TYR A 153 11.97 32.52 3.11
C TYR A 153 10.92 33.64 3.02
N TYR A 154 10.95 34.60 3.96
CA TYR A 154 10.00 35.70 3.91
C TYR A 154 10.28 36.67 2.76
N ASN A 155 11.54 36.77 2.29
CA ASN A 155 11.84 37.48 1.02
C ASN A 155 11.12 36.77 -0.16
N THR A 156 11.10 35.45 -0.20
CA THR A 156 10.37 34.75 -1.28
C THR A 156 8.85 34.94 -1.22
N LYS A 157 8.33 35.37 -0.06
CA LYS A 157 6.92 35.71 0.12
C LYS A 157 6.63 37.21 0.04
N GLY A 158 7.61 38.01 -0.43
CA GLY A 158 7.44 39.45 -0.69
C GLY A 158 7.81 40.38 0.49
N TYR A 159 8.22 39.85 1.62
CA TYR A 159 8.63 40.66 2.78
C TYR A 159 10.13 41.00 2.70
N PHE A 160 10.53 41.81 1.74
CA PHE A 160 11.96 42.08 1.51
C PHE A 160 12.59 42.95 2.59
N ASN A 161 11.82 43.77 3.30
CA ASN A 161 12.28 44.65 4.35
C ASN A 161 12.16 43.99 5.74
N ASN A 162 12.14 42.65 5.79
CA ASN A 162 12.09 41.95 7.07
C ASN A 162 13.39 42.12 7.85
N THR A 163 13.27 42.22 9.17
CA THR A 163 14.38 42.18 10.09
C THR A 163 14.27 40.98 11.01
N GLY A 164 15.38 40.54 11.54
CA GLY A 164 15.36 39.39 12.44
C GLY A 164 16.55 39.38 13.37
N ALA A 165 16.26 38.90 14.56
CA ALA A 165 17.22 38.63 15.60
C ALA A 165 16.94 37.28 16.26
N TYR A 166 17.87 36.75 17.00
CA TYR A 166 17.63 35.59 17.86
C TYR A 166 18.13 35.87 19.26
N GLU A 167 17.53 35.19 20.22
CA GLU A 167 17.94 35.22 21.63
C GLU A 167 18.12 33.79 22.14
N ILE A 168 19.16 33.57 22.93
CA ILE A 168 19.40 32.30 23.62
C ILE A 168 18.88 32.45 25.03
N VAL A 169 17.73 31.83 25.28
CA VAL A 169 17.03 31.88 26.58
C VAL A 169 17.47 30.68 27.42
N ASN A 170 18.15 30.97 28.53
CA ASN A 170 18.58 29.93 29.44
C ASN A 170 17.39 29.21 30.10
N GLY A 171 17.44 27.89 30.12
CA GLY A 171 16.43 27.08 30.75
C GLY A 171 16.47 27.10 32.27
N LYS A 172 15.37 26.70 32.93
CA LYS A 172 15.28 26.57 34.39
C LYS A 172 16.33 25.62 35.01
N ARG A 173 16.86 24.70 34.21
CA ARG A 173 17.88 23.72 34.63
C ARG A 173 19.22 24.09 33.99
N LYS A 174 20.31 23.94 34.73
CA LYS A 174 21.70 24.24 34.26
C LYS A 174 21.98 23.49 32.91
N LYS A 175 22.85 24.09 32.09
CA LYS A 175 23.29 23.54 30.78
C LYS A 175 22.18 23.29 29.76
N ARG A 176 21.04 23.96 29.87
CA ARG A 176 19.95 23.86 28.90
C ARG A 176 19.51 25.23 28.45
N ALA A 177 19.29 25.39 27.17
CA ALA A 177 18.75 26.64 26.65
C ALA A 177 17.78 26.38 25.48
N GLN A 178 17.06 27.42 25.14
CA GLN A 178 16.14 27.48 23.99
C GLN A 178 16.63 28.63 23.10
N ILE A 179 16.37 28.49 21.78
CA ILE A 179 16.60 29.60 20.86
C ILE A 179 15.26 30.16 20.46
N GLU A 180 15.14 31.48 20.60
CA GLU A 180 13.98 32.22 20.15
C GLU A 180 14.38 33.10 18.96
N TYR A 181 13.77 32.86 17.81
CA TYR A 181 13.98 33.63 16.57
C TYR A 181 12.85 34.64 16.46
N ASN A 182 13.17 35.92 16.50
CA ASN A 182 12.22 37.03 16.39
C ASN A 182 12.37 37.64 15.01
N ILE A 183 11.36 37.49 14.15
CA ILE A 183 11.29 38.05 12.81
C ILE A 183 10.21 39.13 12.79
N THR A 184 10.61 40.34 12.43
CA THR A 184 9.67 41.41 12.21
C THR A 184 9.44 41.52 10.70
N LEU A 185 8.21 41.28 10.28
CA LEU A 185 7.76 41.47 8.92
C LEU A 185 7.15 42.88 8.82
N ASN A 186 7.66 43.64 7.88
CA ASN A 186 7.02 44.88 7.46
C ASN A 186 5.96 44.58 6.41
N SER A 187 5.34 45.60 5.81
CA SER A 187 4.37 45.39 4.75
C SER A 187 4.96 44.61 3.58
N PRO A 188 4.23 43.64 3.01
CA PRO A 188 4.71 42.86 1.88
C PRO A 188 4.68 43.71 0.62
N TYR A 189 5.53 43.41 -0.35
CA TYR A 189 5.45 43.98 -1.66
C TYR A 189 4.31 43.41 -2.47
N ILE A 190 3.54 44.27 -3.12
CA ILE A 190 2.40 43.96 -3.98
C ILE A 190 2.77 44.22 -5.45
N VAL A 191 2.39 43.30 -6.32
CA VAL A 191 2.57 43.46 -7.75
C VAL A 191 1.67 44.60 -8.28
N ASP A 192 2.25 45.71 -8.66
CA ASP A 192 1.51 46.84 -9.19
C ASP A 192 1.27 46.70 -10.70
N THR A 193 2.31 46.64 -11.50
CA THR A 193 2.17 46.48 -12.95
C THR A 193 2.83 45.19 -13.44
N ILE A 194 2.24 44.61 -14.49
CA ILE A 194 2.83 43.46 -15.17
C ILE A 194 3.03 43.86 -16.63
N GLN A 195 4.30 44.03 -17.01
CA GLN A 195 4.69 44.30 -18.36
C GLN A 195 5.22 43.05 -19.04
N LYS A 196 4.98 42.86 -20.31
CA LYS A 196 5.54 41.76 -21.09
C LYS A 196 6.55 42.29 -22.13
N ASN A 197 7.64 41.52 -22.26
CA ASN A 197 8.64 41.71 -23.30
C ASN A 197 8.90 40.36 -23.98
N ILE A 198 8.02 40.00 -24.90
CA ILE A 198 8.05 38.72 -25.62
C ILE A 198 8.53 39.00 -27.03
N THR A 199 9.75 38.57 -27.33
CA THR A 199 10.43 38.88 -28.59
C THR A 199 9.95 38.07 -29.81
N SER A 200 9.17 37.02 -29.57
CA SER A 200 8.62 36.15 -30.61
C SER A 200 7.12 36.43 -30.80
N PRO A 201 6.65 36.93 -31.94
CA PRO A 201 5.26 37.33 -32.13
C PRO A 201 4.23 36.22 -31.94
N GLU A 202 4.61 34.96 -32.27
CA GLU A 202 3.74 33.82 -32.08
C GLU A 202 3.55 33.48 -30.58
N LEU A 203 4.60 33.59 -29.77
CA LEU A 203 4.50 33.42 -28.31
C LEU A 203 3.67 34.55 -27.69
N ASP A 204 3.84 35.76 -28.17
CA ASP A 204 3.10 36.92 -27.67
C ASP A 204 1.60 36.75 -27.88
N SER A 205 1.19 36.31 -29.08
CA SER A 205 -0.22 36.00 -29.38
C SER A 205 -0.78 34.86 -28.50
N ILE A 206 -0.01 33.77 -28.27
CA ILE A 206 -0.42 32.65 -27.42
C ILE A 206 -0.56 33.11 -25.97
N TYR A 207 0.36 33.96 -25.50
CA TYR A 207 0.33 34.50 -24.14
C TYR A 207 -0.93 35.32 -23.90
N ASP A 208 -1.27 36.26 -24.83
CA ASP A 208 -2.43 37.12 -24.70
C ASP A 208 -3.75 36.33 -24.58
N GLN A 209 -3.89 35.25 -25.34
CA GLN A 209 -5.07 34.37 -25.26
C GLN A 209 -5.21 33.65 -23.92
N ALA A 210 -4.11 33.37 -23.22
CA ALA A 210 -4.07 32.59 -21.99
C ALA A 210 -3.73 33.40 -20.72
N ASN A 211 -3.57 34.69 -20.80
CA ASN A 211 -3.13 35.55 -19.69
C ASN A 211 -4.10 35.53 -18.49
N ARG A 212 -5.40 35.37 -18.72
CA ARG A 212 -6.41 35.30 -17.65
C ARG A 212 -6.18 34.16 -16.65
N GLN A 213 -5.40 33.14 -17.02
CA GLN A 213 -5.07 31.99 -16.21
C GLN A 213 -3.73 32.14 -15.47
N SER A 214 -3.10 33.31 -15.52
CA SER A 214 -1.80 33.55 -14.86
C SER A 214 -1.88 33.38 -13.34
N PHE A 215 -0.87 32.75 -12.77
CA PHE A 215 -0.68 32.67 -11.31
C PHE A 215 -0.16 33.97 -10.72
N VAL A 216 0.47 34.83 -11.54
CA VAL A 216 0.96 36.13 -11.13
C VAL A 216 -0.07 37.17 -11.57
N LYS A 217 -0.63 37.93 -10.63
CA LYS A 217 -1.70 38.90 -10.87
C LYS A 217 -1.38 40.24 -10.25
N GLN A 218 -1.79 41.30 -10.92
CA GLN A 218 -1.76 42.67 -10.40
C GLN A 218 -2.62 42.76 -9.12
N GLY A 219 -2.14 43.50 -8.13
CA GLY A 219 -2.79 43.67 -6.84
C GLY A 219 -2.57 42.54 -5.85
N GLU A 220 -1.91 41.45 -6.25
CA GLU A 220 -1.58 40.34 -5.32
C GLU A 220 -0.17 40.49 -4.73
N GLN A 221 0.00 39.95 -3.52
CA GLN A 221 1.29 39.90 -2.85
C GLN A 221 2.29 39.08 -3.69
N PHE A 222 3.53 39.55 -3.73
CA PHE A 222 4.63 38.83 -4.35
C PHE A 222 4.85 37.48 -3.63
N ASP A 223 4.87 36.42 -4.41
CA ASP A 223 5.22 35.07 -3.95
C ASP A 223 6.02 34.36 -5.05
N LEU A 224 7.30 34.10 -4.79
CA LEU A 224 8.20 33.45 -5.76
C LEU A 224 7.68 32.10 -6.26
N GLU A 225 6.93 31.38 -5.43
CA GLU A 225 6.30 30.12 -5.82
C GLU A 225 5.30 30.32 -6.96
N LYS A 226 4.50 31.39 -6.92
CA LYS A 226 3.57 31.76 -8.02
C LYS A 226 4.32 32.03 -9.32
N PHE A 227 5.49 32.66 -9.26
CA PHE A 227 6.33 32.89 -10.44
C PHE A 227 6.90 31.58 -10.99
N THR A 228 7.27 30.64 -10.12
CA THR A 228 7.71 29.31 -10.54
C THR A 228 6.58 28.53 -11.21
N MET A 229 5.40 28.53 -10.60
CA MET A 229 4.20 27.91 -11.18
C MET A 229 3.82 28.54 -12.53
N GLU A 230 3.98 29.85 -12.67
CA GLU A 230 3.70 30.55 -13.92
C GLU A 230 4.70 30.19 -15.01
N ARG A 231 5.99 30.04 -14.68
CA ARG A 231 7.00 29.56 -15.64
C ARG A 231 6.69 28.16 -16.14
N GLU A 232 6.31 27.25 -15.25
CA GLU A 232 5.88 25.90 -15.61
C GLU A 232 4.61 25.92 -16.46
N ARG A 233 3.61 26.74 -16.09
CA ARG A 233 2.37 26.89 -16.85
C ARG A 233 2.64 27.40 -18.26
N LEU A 234 3.44 28.48 -18.40
CA LEU A 234 3.79 29.07 -19.71
C LEU A 234 4.62 28.09 -20.54
N THR A 235 5.56 27.37 -19.93
CA THR A 235 6.34 26.35 -20.64
C THR A 235 5.43 25.25 -21.20
N THR A 236 4.51 24.77 -20.39
CA THR A 236 3.52 23.76 -20.79
C THR A 236 2.59 24.31 -21.88
N LEU A 237 2.12 25.54 -21.72
CA LEU A 237 1.27 26.21 -22.69
C LEU A 237 1.95 26.32 -24.05
N PHE A 238 3.14 26.91 -24.12
CA PHE A 238 3.87 27.10 -25.37
C PHE A 238 4.22 25.80 -26.06
N ARG A 239 4.69 24.80 -25.30
CA ARG A 239 4.98 23.47 -25.84
C ARG A 239 3.74 22.78 -26.39
N ASN A 240 2.59 22.97 -25.76
CA ASN A 240 1.33 22.38 -26.23
C ASN A 240 0.65 23.22 -27.32
N SER A 241 1.15 24.42 -27.57
CA SER A 241 0.67 25.34 -28.65
C SER A 241 1.57 25.34 -29.90
N GLY A 242 2.48 24.35 -30.01
CA GLY A 242 3.29 24.19 -31.23
C GLY A 242 4.76 24.51 -31.08
N VAL A 243 5.22 25.06 -29.97
CA VAL A 243 6.63 25.47 -29.83
C VAL A 243 7.45 24.32 -29.21
N TYR A 244 7.87 23.36 -30.06
CA TYR A 244 8.48 22.10 -29.66
C TYR A 244 9.81 22.24 -28.89
N ASN A 245 10.60 23.27 -29.21
CA ASN A 245 11.92 23.53 -28.64
C ASN A 245 11.91 24.57 -27.51
N PHE A 246 10.73 24.95 -27.00
CA PHE A 246 10.64 25.95 -25.94
C PHE A 246 11.27 25.44 -24.64
N GLN A 247 12.11 26.30 -24.05
CA GLN A 247 12.81 26.01 -22.81
C GLN A 247 12.33 26.95 -21.70
N GLU A 248 12.10 26.41 -20.51
CA GLU A 248 11.70 27.17 -19.31
C GLU A 248 12.72 28.26 -18.95
N SER A 249 14.01 28.01 -19.19
CA SER A 249 15.10 28.96 -18.99
C SER A 249 15.01 30.23 -19.85
N SER A 250 14.18 30.21 -20.90
CA SER A 250 13.91 31.38 -21.72
C SER A 250 13.01 32.39 -21.03
N ILE A 251 12.28 31.98 -19.98
CA ILE A 251 11.39 32.84 -19.21
C ILE A 251 12.16 33.44 -18.04
N ASN A 252 12.24 34.77 -18.03
CA ASN A 252 12.85 35.53 -16.93
C ASN A 252 11.89 36.61 -16.47
N TYR A 253 11.85 36.83 -15.16
CA TYR A 253 11.14 37.96 -14.58
C TYR A 253 12.15 39.00 -14.09
N THR A 254 12.01 40.25 -14.55
CA THR A 254 12.71 41.38 -13.95
C THR A 254 11.75 42.08 -13.00
N ILE A 255 12.17 42.22 -11.75
CA ILE A 255 11.37 42.84 -10.70
C ILE A 255 12.02 44.16 -10.32
N LEU A 256 11.27 45.24 -10.50
CA LEU A 256 11.68 46.59 -10.16
C LEU A 256 10.96 46.99 -8.86
N ARG A 257 11.73 47.22 -7.80
CA ARG A 257 11.21 47.71 -6.52
C ARG A 257 11.66 49.16 -6.34
N ASP A 258 10.78 50.04 -5.94
CA ASP A 258 11.19 51.34 -5.42
C ASP A 258 11.67 51.17 -3.98
N THR A 259 12.97 51.34 -3.74
CA THR A 259 13.61 51.27 -2.45
C THR A 259 13.82 52.63 -1.81
N THR A 260 13.46 53.73 -2.49
CA THR A 260 13.71 55.09 -2.08
C THR A 260 12.58 55.70 -1.26
N ILE A 261 11.37 55.11 -1.36
CA ILE A 261 10.18 55.65 -0.71
C ILE A 261 9.92 54.88 0.59
N ALA A 262 10.02 55.57 1.72
CA ALA A 262 9.61 55.11 3.06
C ALA A 262 8.07 55.19 3.21
N SER A 263 7.32 54.90 2.16
CA SER A 263 5.85 54.88 2.19
C SER A 263 5.30 53.52 2.51
N ASP A 264 4.13 53.44 3.11
CA ASP A 264 3.43 52.19 3.44
C ASP A 264 3.03 51.38 2.19
N ASP A 265 3.08 51.99 1.01
CA ASP A 265 2.76 51.37 -0.27
C ASP A 265 4.01 50.73 -0.88
N GLN A 266 4.23 49.48 -0.56
CA GLN A 266 5.33 48.69 -1.15
C GLN A 266 4.86 48.03 -2.45
N LEU A 267 5.04 48.77 -3.53
CA LEU A 267 4.67 48.35 -4.88
C LEU A 267 5.91 47.87 -5.65
N MET A 268 5.68 46.93 -6.57
CA MET A 268 6.72 46.46 -7.47
C MET A 268 6.16 46.29 -8.89
N ASP A 269 6.96 46.66 -9.87
CA ASP A 269 6.72 46.39 -11.27
C ASP A 269 7.38 45.09 -11.67
N VAL A 270 6.62 44.25 -12.38
CA VAL A 270 7.07 42.95 -12.87
C VAL A 270 7.13 42.99 -14.38
N GLN A 271 8.31 42.73 -14.94
CA GLN A 271 8.48 42.56 -16.38
C GLN A 271 8.75 41.08 -16.71
N LEU A 272 7.82 40.46 -17.43
CA LEU A 272 8.00 39.14 -18.03
C LEU A 272 8.85 39.27 -19.29
N ASN A 273 10.03 38.68 -19.29
CA ASN A 273 10.92 38.66 -20.45
C ASN A 273 11.02 37.23 -21.00
N ILE A 274 10.65 37.05 -22.27
CA ILE A 274 10.85 35.78 -22.98
C ILE A 274 11.84 35.99 -24.10
N LYS A 275 13.03 35.42 -23.89
CA LYS A 275 14.16 35.54 -24.84
C LYS A 275 13.93 34.65 -26.05
N LYS A 276 14.59 35.02 -27.15
CA LYS A 276 14.67 34.19 -28.37
C LYS A 276 15.39 32.88 -28.13
N PHE A 277 15.13 31.89 -28.98
CA PHE A 277 15.83 30.63 -28.98
C PHE A 277 17.28 30.78 -29.39
N ARG A 278 18.22 30.21 -28.63
CA ARG A 278 19.64 30.15 -28.95
C ARG A 278 19.94 28.80 -29.58
N SER A 279 20.28 28.76 -30.85
CA SER A 279 20.72 27.56 -31.54
C SER A 279 22.18 27.29 -31.20
N THR A 280 22.48 26.08 -30.72
CA THR A 280 23.87 25.62 -30.42
C THR A 280 24.55 24.95 -31.60
N ASN A 281 23.85 24.78 -32.73
CA ASN A 281 24.36 23.98 -33.86
C ASN A 281 25.10 24.79 -34.91
N ASP A 282 25.10 26.14 -34.78
CA ASP A 282 25.86 27.00 -35.71
C ASP A 282 26.91 27.77 -34.93
N SER A 283 28.12 27.85 -35.50
CA SER A 283 29.22 28.66 -34.97
C SER A 283 28.93 30.18 -34.98
N THR A 284 27.78 30.57 -35.46
CA THR A 284 27.21 31.93 -35.38
C THR A 284 26.01 31.92 -34.39
N ASP A 285 26.15 32.71 -33.33
CA ASP A 285 25.13 32.91 -32.25
C ASP A 285 23.87 33.55 -32.82
N THR A 286 23.02 32.80 -33.54
CA THR A 286 21.78 33.28 -34.15
C THR A 286 20.63 33.12 -33.17
N ASN A 287 20.21 34.23 -32.58
CA ASN A 287 18.98 34.34 -31.80
C ASN A 287 17.76 34.31 -32.72
N MET A 288 17.10 33.17 -32.87
CA MET A 288 15.90 33.01 -33.68
C MET A 288 14.61 33.14 -32.85
N PRO A 289 13.55 33.80 -33.42
CA PRO A 289 12.26 33.80 -32.76
C PRO A 289 11.69 32.36 -32.68
N TYR A 290 10.99 32.07 -31.63
CA TYR A 290 10.22 30.83 -31.51
C TYR A 290 9.11 30.79 -32.55
N LYS A 291 8.87 29.63 -33.13
CA LYS A 291 7.87 29.36 -34.16
C LYS A 291 6.92 28.26 -33.75
N VAL A 292 5.68 28.36 -34.18
CA VAL A 292 4.70 27.26 -34.11
C VAL A 292 5.00 26.27 -35.22
N ALA A 293 5.27 25.04 -34.83
CA ALA A 293 5.62 23.99 -35.75
C ALA A 293 4.48 22.96 -35.91
N ARG A 294 4.40 22.39 -37.10
CA ARG A 294 3.44 21.30 -37.46
C ARG A 294 4.17 20.08 -37.94
N HIS A 295 3.59 18.92 -37.71
CA HIS A 295 4.14 17.64 -38.19
C HIS A 295 3.96 17.55 -39.72
N LYS A 296 5.06 17.61 -40.45
CA LYS A 296 5.08 17.44 -41.91
C LYS A 296 4.98 15.99 -42.31
N GLN A 297 5.73 15.17 -41.59
CA GLN A 297 5.88 13.76 -41.85
C GLN A 297 6.14 13.03 -40.53
N ILE A 298 5.57 11.85 -40.38
CA ILE A 298 5.76 11.02 -39.19
C ILE A 298 6.30 9.68 -39.67
N ASN A 299 7.49 9.34 -39.20
CA ASN A 299 8.25 8.17 -39.58
C ASN A 299 8.37 7.24 -38.36
N ILE A 300 8.08 5.96 -38.53
CA ILE A 300 8.14 4.93 -37.51
C ILE A 300 9.19 3.92 -37.94
N TYR A 301 10.27 3.79 -37.19
CA TYR A 301 11.33 2.79 -37.41
C TYR A 301 11.07 1.60 -36.48
N ALA A 302 10.40 0.58 -37.02
CA ALA A 302 9.83 -0.52 -36.21
C ALA A 302 10.86 -1.56 -35.71
N ASP A 303 12.03 -1.64 -36.33
CA ASP A 303 13.10 -2.59 -36.01
C ASP A 303 14.44 -1.85 -35.85
N TYR A 304 14.43 -0.72 -35.13
CA TYR A 304 15.63 0.08 -34.94
C TYR A 304 16.67 -0.65 -34.05
N ASP A 305 17.88 -0.81 -34.60
CA ASP A 305 19.05 -1.27 -33.86
C ASP A 305 20.03 -0.14 -33.69
N ILE A 306 20.40 0.19 -32.46
CA ILE A 306 21.35 1.26 -32.12
C ILE A 306 22.76 0.95 -32.67
N ASN A 307 23.08 -0.32 -32.80
CA ASN A 307 24.42 -0.79 -33.25
C ASN A 307 24.41 -1.30 -34.69
N GLY A 308 23.26 -1.30 -35.36
CA GLY A 308 23.10 -1.87 -36.68
C GLY A 308 23.52 -0.92 -37.78
N ALA A 309 24.32 -1.43 -38.72
CA ALA A 309 24.53 -0.78 -40.00
C ALA A 309 23.19 -0.53 -40.72
N THR A 310 23.10 0.53 -41.48
CA THR A 310 21.96 0.89 -42.32
C THR A 310 21.76 -0.16 -43.43
N ASP A 311 21.17 -1.30 -43.08
CA ASP A 311 20.55 -2.19 -44.02
C ASP A 311 19.46 -1.43 -44.78
N THR A 312 19.32 -1.75 -46.07
CA THR A 312 18.26 -1.14 -46.91
C THR A 312 16.88 -1.32 -46.25
N LEU A 313 16.43 -0.24 -45.60
CA LEU A 313 15.13 -0.20 -44.96
C LEU A 313 14.03 -0.25 -46.02
N LYS A 314 13.12 -1.17 -45.86
CA LYS A 314 11.84 -1.17 -46.59
C LYS A 314 10.87 -0.23 -45.94
N SER A 315 9.98 0.36 -46.69
CA SER A 315 8.92 1.22 -46.15
C SER A 315 7.55 0.77 -46.59
N VAL A 316 6.57 1.02 -45.74
CA VAL A 316 5.15 0.88 -46.06
C VAL A 316 4.41 2.11 -45.51
N GLN A 317 3.54 2.66 -46.28
CA GLN A 317 2.66 3.73 -45.84
C GLN A 317 1.37 3.16 -45.29
N HIS A 318 0.97 3.63 -44.13
CA HIS A 318 -0.31 3.32 -43.51
C HIS A 318 -0.94 4.61 -43.02
N GLU A 319 -2.07 4.99 -43.59
CA GLU A 319 -2.70 6.28 -43.35
C GLU A 319 -1.69 7.44 -43.61
N ASN A 320 -1.43 8.24 -42.61
CA ASN A 320 -0.50 9.38 -42.68
C ASN A 320 0.91 9.09 -42.13
N TYR A 321 1.23 7.80 -41.91
CA TYR A 321 2.49 7.37 -41.32
C TYR A 321 3.35 6.58 -42.29
N ASN A 322 4.65 6.81 -42.29
CA ASN A 322 5.63 5.99 -42.98
C ASN A 322 6.27 5.01 -41.99
N ILE A 323 6.15 3.72 -42.22
CA ILE A 323 6.71 2.69 -41.36
C ILE A 323 7.91 2.08 -42.06
N TYR A 324 9.09 2.25 -41.47
CA TYR A 324 10.35 1.69 -41.94
C TYR A 324 10.69 0.42 -41.14
N TYR A 325 11.16 -0.62 -41.84
CA TYR A 325 11.49 -1.89 -41.22
C TYR A 325 12.60 -2.62 -42.00
N SER A 326 13.32 -3.49 -41.31
CA SER A 326 14.31 -4.37 -41.89
C SER A 326 13.70 -5.77 -42.12
N GLY A 327 14.00 -6.37 -43.31
CA GLY A 327 13.53 -7.72 -43.60
C GLY A 327 12.01 -7.85 -43.77
N LYS A 328 11.29 -8.38 -42.75
CA LYS A 328 9.84 -8.55 -42.76
C LYS A 328 9.19 -7.71 -41.65
N LEU A 329 8.15 -6.95 -41.98
CA LEU A 329 7.39 -6.22 -40.98
C LEU A 329 6.70 -7.21 -40.02
N ARG A 330 7.09 -7.14 -38.74
CA ARG A 330 6.62 -8.05 -37.68
C ARG A 330 5.32 -7.58 -37.02
N TYR A 331 4.98 -6.31 -37.18
CA TYR A 331 3.84 -5.66 -36.55
C TYR A 331 2.80 -5.30 -37.60
N ARG A 332 1.53 -5.43 -37.23
CA ARG A 332 0.47 -4.87 -38.05
C ARG A 332 0.59 -3.35 -38.04
N PRO A 333 0.52 -2.66 -39.18
CA PRO A 333 0.65 -1.20 -39.24
C PRO A 333 -0.24 -0.48 -38.20
N LYS A 334 -1.52 -0.86 -38.14
CA LYS A 334 -2.49 -0.30 -37.19
C LYS A 334 -2.04 -0.39 -35.72
N ALA A 335 -1.37 -1.47 -35.31
CA ALA A 335 -0.91 -1.59 -33.92
C ALA A 335 0.19 -0.61 -33.56
N LEU A 336 0.97 -0.16 -34.53
CA LEU A 336 2.00 0.88 -34.35
C LEU A 336 1.36 2.27 -34.38
N THR A 337 0.46 2.55 -35.35
CA THR A 337 -0.15 3.86 -35.51
C THR A 337 -1.11 4.20 -34.37
N ASP A 338 -1.89 3.24 -33.84
CA ASP A 338 -2.78 3.44 -32.67
C ASP A 338 -2.00 3.81 -31.37
N ALA A 339 -0.69 3.59 -31.35
CA ALA A 339 0.16 3.96 -30.22
C ALA A 339 0.74 5.39 -30.33
N ILE A 340 0.46 6.10 -31.42
CA ILE A 340 1.04 7.40 -31.76
C ILE A 340 -0.07 8.44 -31.80
N PHE A 341 0.15 9.55 -31.10
CA PHE A 341 -0.82 10.65 -30.99
C PHE A 341 -0.45 11.87 -31.84
N PHE A 342 0.60 11.76 -32.64
CA PHE A 342 0.93 12.77 -33.63
C PHE A 342 0.13 12.53 -34.91
N GLU A 343 -0.41 13.60 -35.51
CA GLU A 343 -1.08 13.55 -36.79
C GLU A 343 -0.39 14.46 -37.79
N LYS A 344 -0.34 14.04 -39.05
CA LYS A 344 0.21 14.86 -40.12
C LYS A 344 -0.53 16.21 -40.21
N ASP A 345 0.21 17.29 -40.44
CA ASP A 345 -0.26 18.66 -40.51
C ASP A 345 -0.87 19.24 -39.21
N SER A 346 -0.96 18.44 -38.14
CA SER A 346 -1.36 18.91 -36.81
C SER A 346 -0.24 19.74 -36.15
N ILE A 347 -0.64 20.62 -35.25
CA ILE A 347 0.28 21.42 -34.43
C ILE A 347 1.00 20.47 -33.46
N TYR A 348 2.30 20.66 -33.25
CA TYR A 348 3.04 19.97 -32.22
C TYR A 348 2.42 20.21 -30.82
N ARG A 349 2.30 19.14 -30.02
CA ARG A 349 1.91 19.22 -28.62
C ARG A 349 2.76 18.27 -27.77
N ASP A 350 3.38 18.79 -26.72
CA ASP A 350 4.20 17.98 -25.82
C ASP A 350 3.37 16.89 -25.11
N LEU A 351 2.09 17.16 -24.86
CA LEU A 351 1.14 16.18 -24.35
C LEU A 351 1.03 14.94 -25.26
N ASP A 352 1.05 15.11 -26.58
CA ASP A 352 0.97 14.00 -27.53
C ASP A 352 2.28 13.22 -27.57
N ARG A 353 3.43 13.89 -27.36
CA ARG A 353 4.72 13.23 -27.15
C ARG A 353 4.71 12.34 -25.90
N ILE A 354 4.23 12.87 -24.77
CA ILE A 354 4.12 12.13 -23.51
C ILE A 354 3.14 10.95 -23.67
N ARG A 355 2.02 11.14 -24.31
CA ARG A 355 1.03 10.08 -24.58
C ARG A 355 1.60 9.00 -25.48
N THR A 356 2.27 9.36 -26.55
CA THR A 356 2.93 8.43 -27.49
C THR A 356 3.99 7.60 -26.77
N TYR A 357 4.85 8.25 -25.99
CA TYR A 357 5.88 7.58 -25.21
C TYR A 357 5.28 6.56 -24.22
N ARG A 358 4.24 6.97 -23.48
CA ARG A 358 3.53 6.10 -22.52
C ARG A 358 2.85 4.93 -23.19
N GLN A 359 2.16 5.15 -24.31
CA GLN A 359 1.44 4.10 -25.02
C GLN A 359 2.42 3.06 -25.60
N ILE A 360 3.49 3.50 -26.27
CA ILE A 360 4.49 2.60 -26.82
C ILE A 360 5.16 1.78 -25.69
N THR A 361 5.47 2.41 -24.56
CA THR A 361 6.03 1.72 -23.40
C THR A 361 5.04 0.69 -22.84
N ASN A 362 3.76 1.01 -22.82
CA ASN A 362 2.68 0.14 -22.35
C ASN A 362 2.46 -1.10 -23.25
N LEU A 363 2.82 -1.04 -24.53
CA LEU A 363 2.79 -2.21 -25.42
C LEU A 363 3.69 -3.35 -24.91
N ASN A 364 4.69 -3.05 -24.09
CA ASN A 364 5.65 -4.00 -23.52
C ASN A 364 6.42 -4.86 -24.55
N THR A 365 6.36 -4.49 -25.83
CA THR A 365 7.05 -5.16 -26.94
C THR A 365 8.31 -4.43 -27.37
N PHE A 366 8.43 -3.16 -27.00
CA PHE A 366 9.59 -2.32 -27.30
C PHE A 366 10.40 -1.98 -26.04
N LYS A 367 11.68 -1.70 -26.23
CA LYS A 367 12.53 -1.02 -25.25
C LYS A 367 12.05 0.44 -25.14
N TYR A 368 12.86 1.31 -24.55
CA TYR A 368 12.52 2.73 -24.46
C TYR A 368 12.41 3.33 -25.86
N PRO A 369 11.27 3.91 -26.27
CA PRO A 369 11.15 4.57 -27.55
C PRO A 369 11.98 5.86 -27.55
N ASN A 370 12.64 6.16 -28.69
CA ASN A 370 13.26 7.46 -28.91
C ASN A 370 12.39 8.23 -29.91
N ILE A 371 12.01 9.45 -29.56
CA ILE A 371 11.19 10.34 -30.42
C ILE A 371 12.03 11.57 -30.72
N ASP A 372 12.41 11.75 -31.97
CA ASP A 372 13.21 12.85 -32.45
C ASP A 372 12.40 13.76 -33.40
N PHE A 373 12.61 15.06 -33.27
CA PHE A 373 11.94 16.08 -34.04
C PHE A 373 12.97 16.89 -34.85
N VAL A 374 12.99 16.70 -36.15
CA VAL A 374 13.89 17.38 -37.07
C VAL A 374 13.15 18.55 -37.73
N PRO A 375 13.47 19.80 -37.38
CA PRO A 375 12.84 20.96 -37.99
C PRO A 375 13.34 21.20 -39.41
N ASP A 376 12.49 21.79 -40.24
CA ASP A 376 12.89 22.37 -41.52
C ASP A 376 13.66 23.69 -41.31
N SER A 377 14.20 24.25 -42.39
CA SER A 377 14.94 25.53 -42.38
C SER A 377 14.13 26.70 -41.83
N THR A 378 12.81 26.66 -41.90
CA THR A 378 11.88 27.69 -41.40
C THR A 378 11.45 27.47 -39.96
N GLN A 379 11.75 26.30 -39.36
CA GLN A 379 11.32 25.84 -38.04
C GLN A 379 9.79 25.77 -37.87
N THR A 380 9.05 25.77 -38.94
CA THR A 380 7.58 25.67 -38.93
C THR A 380 7.05 24.27 -39.22
N LYS A 381 7.88 23.40 -39.74
CA LYS A 381 7.55 22.00 -40.08
C LYS A 381 8.53 21.03 -39.42
N LEU A 382 8.00 19.99 -38.81
CA LEU A 382 8.77 18.95 -38.15
C LEU A 382 8.67 17.63 -38.90
N GLU A 383 9.79 17.02 -39.16
CA GLU A 383 9.85 15.61 -39.43
C GLU A 383 9.97 14.86 -38.09
N THR A 384 9.00 14.01 -37.78
CA THR A 384 8.91 13.30 -36.49
C THR A 384 9.35 11.88 -36.71
N ASN A 385 10.47 11.51 -36.08
CA ASN A 385 11.07 10.20 -36.21
C ASN A 385 10.93 9.43 -34.89
N ILE A 386 10.29 8.25 -34.94
CA ILE A 386 10.01 7.40 -33.79
C ILE A 386 10.77 6.10 -33.95
N TYR A 387 11.80 5.91 -33.11
CA TYR A 387 12.67 4.74 -33.17
C TYR A 387 12.26 3.71 -32.13
N LEU A 388 11.89 2.51 -32.58
CA LEU A 388 11.36 1.42 -31.77
C LEU A 388 12.31 0.22 -31.79
N ALA A 389 13.08 0.04 -30.72
CA ALA A 389 13.92 -1.14 -30.56
C ALA A 389 13.10 -2.27 -29.90
N ALA A 390 12.92 -3.39 -30.63
CA ALA A 390 12.15 -4.51 -30.15
C ALA A 390 12.80 -5.21 -28.95
N LYS A 391 11.99 -5.64 -27.97
CA LYS A 391 12.41 -6.59 -26.94
C LYS A 391 12.50 -8.00 -27.51
N PRO A 392 13.26 -8.92 -26.88
CA PRO A 392 13.27 -10.33 -27.28
C PRO A 392 11.84 -10.90 -27.35
N LYS A 393 11.55 -11.69 -28.38
CA LYS A 393 10.23 -12.29 -28.57
C LYS A 393 9.83 -13.18 -27.39
N TYR A 394 10.79 -13.91 -26.83
CA TYR A 394 10.59 -14.80 -25.69
C TYR A 394 11.35 -14.28 -24.46
N SER A 395 10.78 -14.42 -23.31
CA SER A 395 11.44 -14.16 -22.02
C SER A 395 10.98 -15.21 -21.02
N LEU A 396 11.93 -15.79 -20.31
CA LEU A 396 11.70 -16.65 -19.15
C LEU A 396 11.88 -15.82 -17.89
N ASN A 397 10.90 -15.84 -17.01
CA ASN A 397 11.00 -15.23 -15.69
C ASN A 397 10.85 -16.32 -14.64
N LEU A 398 11.74 -16.30 -13.67
CA LEU A 398 11.71 -17.15 -12.49
C LEU A 398 11.65 -16.21 -11.28
N ASN A 399 10.63 -16.39 -10.44
CA ASN A 399 10.47 -15.59 -9.23
C ASN A 399 10.46 -16.52 -8.03
N PHE A 400 11.08 -16.04 -6.97
CA PHE A 400 10.98 -16.61 -5.64
C PHE A 400 10.49 -15.50 -4.71
N ASP A 401 9.38 -15.75 -4.03
CA ASP A 401 8.72 -14.77 -3.19
C ASP A 401 8.62 -15.31 -1.76
N VAL A 402 8.82 -14.44 -0.78
CA VAL A 402 8.42 -14.67 0.59
C VAL A 402 7.12 -13.93 0.80
N THR A 403 6.09 -14.65 1.21
CA THR A 403 4.73 -14.15 1.31
C THR A 403 4.29 -14.04 2.77
N HIS A 404 3.44 -13.09 3.04
CA HIS A 404 2.74 -12.91 4.29
C HIS A 404 1.32 -12.39 4.02
N SER A 405 0.35 -12.94 4.73
CA SER A 405 -1.05 -12.52 4.63
C SER A 405 -1.74 -12.60 6.01
N ASN A 406 -3.02 -12.25 6.05
CA ASN A 406 -3.82 -12.40 7.27
C ASN A 406 -3.93 -13.86 7.73
N ILE A 407 -3.88 -14.79 6.79
CA ILE A 407 -4.08 -16.23 7.00
C ILE A 407 -2.73 -16.94 7.18
N GLN A 408 -1.69 -16.45 6.51
CA GLN A 408 -0.41 -17.09 6.39
C GLN A 408 0.68 -16.25 7.06
N GLN A 409 1.22 -16.69 8.16
CA GLN A 409 2.27 -15.96 8.89
C GLN A 409 3.53 -15.79 8.07
N VAL A 410 4.01 -16.87 7.48
CA VAL A 410 5.16 -16.87 6.57
C VAL A 410 4.92 -17.94 5.52
N GLY A 411 5.13 -17.57 4.27
CA GLY A 411 5.09 -18.50 3.17
C GLY A 411 6.21 -18.25 2.17
N THR A 412 6.46 -19.24 1.35
CA THR A 412 7.35 -19.14 0.21
C THR A 412 6.59 -19.54 -1.04
N ALA A 413 6.80 -18.78 -2.11
CA ALA A 413 6.23 -19.09 -3.40
C ALA A 413 7.31 -19.09 -4.47
N PHE A 414 7.19 -20.02 -5.38
CA PHE A 414 8.02 -20.12 -6.56
C PHE A 414 7.13 -20.04 -7.80
N SER A 415 7.50 -19.21 -8.76
CA SER A 415 6.80 -19.14 -10.04
C SER A 415 7.75 -19.09 -11.21
N ALA A 416 7.37 -19.79 -12.28
CA ALA A 416 8.04 -19.78 -13.55
C ALA A 416 7.05 -19.30 -14.62
N SER A 417 7.48 -18.37 -15.48
CA SER A 417 6.63 -17.89 -16.58
C SER A 417 7.40 -17.65 -17.85
N VAL A 418 6.77 -18.00 -18.96
CA VAL A 418 7.26 -17.75 -20.31
C VAL A 418 6.38 -16.69 -20.96
N ILE A 419 7.00 -15.57 -21.30
CA ILE A 419 6.34 -14.46 -21.99
C ILE A 419 6.69 -14.51 -23.47
N THR A 420 5.69 -14.58 -24.33
CA THR A 420 5.80 -14.48 -25.81
C THR A 420 5.17 -13.17 -26.25
N ARG A 421 5.97 -12.29 -26.85
CA ARG A 421 5.54 -10.95 -27.30
C ARG A 421 5.13 -10.96 -28.77
N ASN A 422 4.18 -10.10 -29.09
CA ASN A 422 3.71 -9.86 -30.46
C ASN A 422 3.20 -11.14 -31.13
N VAL A 423 2.29 -11.84 -30.46
CA VAL A 423 1.83 -13.18 -30.86
C VAL A 423 1.12 -13.15 -32.21
N PHE A 424 0.24 -12.18 -32.43
CA PHE A 424 -0.58 -12.04 -33.64
C PHE A 424 -0.20 -10.81 -34.49
N GLY A 425 0.90 -10.17 -34.18
CA GLY A 425 1.38 -8.98 -34.89
C GLY A 425 0.75 -7.67 -34.40
N GLY A 426 -0.14 -7.68 -33.42
CA GLY A 426 -0.79 -6.49 -32.86
C GLY A 426 -0.24 -6.08 -31.52
N ALA A 427 1.01 -6.43 -31.22
CA ALA A 427 1.70 -6.23 -29.96
C ALA A 427 1.05 -6.99 -28.76
N GLU A 428 0.30 -8.03 -29.03
CA GLU A 428 -0.27 -8.90 -28.01
C GLU A 428 0.82 -9.67 -27.26
N THR A 429 0.60 -9.89 -25.97
CA THR A 429 1.54 -10.64 -25.12
C THR A 429 0.84 -11.87 -24.55
N LEU A 430 1.41 -13.04 -24.82
CA LEU A 430 1.00 -14.30 -24.20
C LEU A 430 1.96 -14.61 -23.05
N ASN A 431 1.41 -14.88 -21.88
CA ASN A 431 2.15 -15.35 -20.71
C ASN A 431 1.59 -16.69 -20.25
N VAL A 432 2.45 -17.70 -20.19
CA VAL A 432 2.15 -19.01 -19.61
C VAL A 432 2.97 -19.13 -18.34
N SER A 433 2.31 -19.40 -17.23
CA SER A 433 2.93 -19.46 -15.91
C SER A 433 2.50 -20.69 -15.12
N ALA A 434 3.43 -21.19 -14.31
CA ALA A 434 3.18 -22.17 -13.27
C ALA A 434 3.68 -21.60 -11.93
N ARG A 435 2.95 -21.86 -10.87
CA ARG A 435 3.30 -21.41 -9.52
C ARG A 435 3.05 -22.50 -8.50
N GLY A 436 3.88 -22.50 -7.46
CA GLY A 436 3.67 -23.31 -6.25
C GLY A 436 3.99 -22.50 -5.02
N SER A 437 3.25 -22.67 -3.95
CA SER A 437 3.54 -22.04 -2.67
C SER A 437 3.32 -23.00 -1.51
N ILE A 438 4.04 -22.75 -0.42
CA ILE A 438 3.88 -23.41 0.88
C ILE A 438 3.94 -22.33 1.93
N GLY A 439 3.06 -22.38 2.92
CA GLY A 439 3.05 -21.42 4.01
C GLY A 439 2.57 -21.98 5.32
N LEU A 440 3.01 -21.33 6.40
CA LEU A 440 2.59 -21.61 7.77
C LEU A 440 1.32 -20.83 8.05
N LEU A 441 0.33 -21.50 8.61
CA LEU A 441 -0.91 -20.88 9.08
C LEU A 441 -0.67 -20.04 10.32
N SER A 442 -1.46 -18.99 10.48
CA SER A 442 -1.39 -18.13 11.66
C SER A 442 -2.20 -18.67 12.83
N ASP A 443 -3.02 -19.68 12.62
CA ASP A 443 -3.92 -20.25 13.61
C ASP A 443 -3.44 -21.60 14.13
N ALA A 444 -3.30 -21.69 15.44
CA ALA A 444 -2.88 -22.90 16.15
C ALA A 444 -4.05 -23.82 16.54
N SER A 445 -5.29 -23.45 16.27
CA SER A 445 -6.46 -24.30 16.56
C SER A 445 -6.52 -25.55 15.68
N LEU A 446 -5.75 -25.57 14.60
CA LEU A 446 -5.58 -26.71 13.71
C LEU A 446 -4.36 -27.53 14.16
N SER A 447 -4.56 -28.46 15.04
CA SER A 447 -3.47 -29.18 15.72
C SER A 447 -2.61 -30.07 14.81
N ASP A 448 -3.05 -30.48 13.63
CA ASP A 448 -2.35 -31.44 12.79
C ASP A 448 -1.90 -30.94 11.42
N GLU A 449 -2.45 -29.85 10.90
CA GLU A 449 -2.08 -29.29 9.60
C GLU A 449 -1.73 -27.80 9.70
N THR A 450 -0.48 -27.51 10.03
CA THR A 450 0.05 -26.13 10.13
C THR A 450 0.44 -25.51 8.79
N PHE A 451 0.31 -26.26 7.68
CA PHE A 451 0.76 -25.83 6.38
C PHE A 451 -0.39 -25.67 5.38
N THR A 452 -0.38 -24.55 4.65
CA THR A 452 -1.10 -24.42 3.40
C THR A 452 -0.17 -24.68 2.23
N SER A 453 -0.68 -25.26 1.16
CA SER A 453 0.05 -25.40 -0.09
C SER A 453 -0.86 -25.07 -1.29
N GLU A 454 -0.26 -24.48 -2.32
CA GLU A 454 -0.95 -24.14 -3.54
C GLU A 454 -0.10 -24.56 -4.74
N LEU A 455 -0.75 -25.17 -5.72
CA LEU A 455 -0.15 -25.47 -7.02
C LEU A 455 -1.10 -25.00 -8.13
N GLY A 456 -0.60 -24.15 -9.01
CA GLY A 456 -1.43 -23.58 -10.06
C GLY A 456 -0.70 -23.30 -11.35
N GLY A 457 -1.47 -23.07 -12.40
CA GLY A 457 -0.97 -22.66 -13.69
C GLY A 457 -1.95 -21.76 -14.41
N ASP A 458 -1.43 -20.78 -15.17
CA ASP A 458 -2.21 -19.78 -15.86
C ASP A 458 -1.72 -19.56 -17.27
N ILE A 459 -2.66 -19.34 -18.18
CA ILE A 459 -2.43 -18.86 -19.54
C ILE A 459 -3.12 -17.50 -19.66
N ASN A 460 -2.35 -16.47 -19.95
CA ASN A 460 -2.85 -15.09 -20.04
C ASN A 460 -2.47 -14.50 -21.39
N ILE A 461 -3.45 -13.97 -22.11
CA ILE A 461 -3.23 -13.17 -23.30
C ILE A 461 -3.68 -11.73 -23.08
N THR A 462 -2.81 -10.77 -23.33
CA THR A 462 -3.08 -9.33 -23.16
C THR A 462 -3.05 -8.64 -24.51
N PHE A 463 -4.09 -7.91 -24.83
CA PHE A 463 -4.23 -7.05 -26.01
C PHE A 463 -4.06 -5.59 -25.53
N PRO A 464 -3.20 -4.78 -26.15
CA PRO A 464 -2.99 -3.39 -25.75
C PRO A 464 -4.10 -2.44 -26.30
N ARG A 465 -5.32 -2.90 -26.29
CA ARG A 465 -6.54 -2.21 -26.72
C ARG A 465 -7.76 -2.87 -26.12
N ILE A 466 -8.91 -2.22 -26.15
CA ILE A 466 -10.17 -2.87 -25.82
C ILE A 466 -10.54 -3.82 -26.96
N TRP A 467 -10.65 -5.10 -26.66
CA TRP A 467 -11.02 -6.15 -27.61
C TRP A 467 -12.52 -6.42 -27.51
N LEU A 468 -13.30 -5.65 -28.26
CA LEU A 468 -14.74 -5.76 -28.40
C LEU A 468 -15.12 -5.69 -29.90
N PRO A 469 -16.29 -6.21 -30.32
CA PRO A 469 -16.73 -6.18 -31.72
C PRO A 469 -17.10 -4.77 -32.21
N PHE A 470 -17.09 -3.76 -31.35
CA PHE A 470 -17.37 -2.36 -31.66
C PHE A 470 -16.29 -1.43 -31.09
N SER A 471 -16.12 -0.24 -31.67
CA SER A 471 -15.14 0.72 -31.22
C SER A 471 -15.57 1.38 -29.91
N THR A 472 -14.68 1.39 -28.93
CA THR A 472 -14.84 2.03 -27.62
C THR A 472 -14.03 3.31 -27.49
N GLU A 473 -13.34 3.74 -28.55
CA GLU A 473 -12.35 4.82 -28.54
C GLU A 473 -12.91 6.18 -28.08
N ARG A 474 -14.20 6.44 -28.33
CA ARG A 474 -14.89 7.65 -27.85
C ARG A 474 -15.05 7.69 -26.34
N ILE A 475 -15.15 6.53 -25.68
CA ILE A 475 -15.36 6.40 -24.24
C ILE A 475 -14.03 6.13 -23.53
N ILE A 476 -13.19 5.28 -24.12
CA ILE A 476 -11.89 4.85 -23.60
C ILE A 476 -10.83 5.10 -24.68
N PRO A 477 -10.39 6.35 -24.87
CA PRO A 477 -9.35 6.69 -25.84
C PRO A 477 -8.01 5.99 -25.53
N TYR A 478 -7.17 5.79 -26.54
CA TYR A 478 -5.86 5.12 -26.39
C TYR A 478 -4.93 5.78 -25.37
N TYR A 479 -5.02 7.08 -25.13
CA TYR A 479 -4.19 7.74 -24.11
C TYR A 479 -4.51 7.30 -22.67
N MET A 480 -5.64 6.64 -22.44
CA MET A 480 -5.99 6.00 -21.17
C MET A 480 -5.32 4.64 -20.97
N LEU A 481 -4.43 4.23 -21.88
CA LEU A 481 -3.71 2.95 -21.86
C LEU A 481 -4.65 1.73 -21.75
N PRO A 482 -5.64 1.61 -22.66
CA PRO A 482 -6.58 0.51 -22.61
C PRO A 482 -5.93 -0.84 -22.85
N GLN A 483 -6.34 -1.84 -22.09
CA GLN A 483 -5.88 -3.22 -22.22
C GLN A 483 -7.05 -4.18 -22.03
N SER A 484 -7.10 -5.22 -22.84
CA SER A 484 -7.95 -6.40 -22.61
C SER A 484 -7.09 -7.58 -22.24
N ARG A 485 -7.51 -8.33 -21.25
CA ARG A 485 -6.80 -9.54 -20.81
C ARG A 485 -7.77 -10.69 -20.72
N LEU A 486 -7.46 -11.77 -21.43
CA LEU A 486 -8.11 -13.06 -21.28
C LEU A 486 -7.16 -13.98 -20.51
N SER A 487 -7.64 -14.52 -19.42
CA SER A 487 -6.90 -15.40 -18.52
C SER A 487 -7.68 -16.69 -18.34
N VAL A 488 -6.98 -17.81 -18.42
CA VAL A 488 -7.50 -19.12 -18.04
C VAL A 488 -6.48 -19.76 -17.11
N GLY A 489 -6.94 -20.24 -15.97
CA GLY A 489 -6.06 -20.81 -14.97
C GLY A 489 -6.72 -21.93 -14.19
N THR A 490 -5.89 -22.76 -13.60
CA THR A 490 -6.32 -23.78 -12.64
C THR A 490 -5.46 -23.70 -11.39
N ASN A 491 -6.06 -23.98 -10.26
CA ASN A 491 -5.40 -23.96 -8.98
C ASN A 491 -5.87 -25.13 -8.12
N PHE A 492 -4.93 -25.83 -7.51
CA PHE A 492 -5.17 -26.78 -6.45
C PHE A 492 -4.60 -26.21 -5.17
N GLN A 493 -5.43 -26.06 -4.17
CA GLN A 493 -5.06 -25.46 -2.90
C GLN A 493 -5.45 -26.37 -1.76
N ARG A 494 -4.47 -26.77 -0.98
CA ARG A 494 -4.65 -27.29 0.35
C ARG A 494 -4.73 -26.11 1.29
N ASN A 495 -5.91 -25.86 1.79
CA ASN A 495 -6.24 -24.61 2.45
C ASN A 495 -6.71 -24.85 3.89
N ILE A 496 -6.93 -23.73 4.57
CA ILE A 496 -7.73 -23.70 5.78
C ILE A 496 -9.09 -24.32 5.49
N GLY A 497 -9.48 -25.28 6.30
CA GLY A 497 -10.75 -25.97 6.20
C GLY A 497 -10.71 -27.13 5.22
N LEU A 498 -11.02 -26.93 3.97
CA LEU A 498 -11.16 -27.98 2.98
C LEU A 498 -10.25 -27.74 1.78
N ASP A 499 -9.73 -28.84 1.22
CA ASP A 499 -8.97 -28.77 -0.02
C ASP A 499 -9.85 -28.32 -1.18
N LYS A 500 -9.29 -27.48 -2.06
CA LYS A 500 -10.02 -26.91 -3.18
C LYS A 500 -9.30 -27.06 -4.51
N GLN A 501 -10.06 -27.36 -5.53
CA GLN A 501 -9.65 -27.23 -6.91
C GLN A 501 -10.46 -26.12 -7.55
N SER A 502 -9.79 -25.19 -8.22
CA SER A 502 -10.47 -24.15 -8.97
C SER A 502 -10.03 -24.12 -10.42
N LEU A 503 -10.98 -23.88 -11.31
CA LEU A 503 -10.77 -23.52 -12.70
C LEU A 503 -11.34 -22.12 -12.90
N ASN A 504 -10.54 -21.19 -13.37
CA ASN A 504 -10.95 -19.82 -13.58
C ASN A 504 -10.75 -19.38 -15.03
N SER A 505 -11.67 -18.52 -15.51
CA SER A 505 -11.56 -17.84 -16.78
C SER A 505 -12.02 -16.41 -16.63
N ILE A 506 -11.13 -15.45 -16.94
CA ILE A 506 -11.40 -14.03 -16.72
C ILE A 506 -11.16 -13.25 -18.01
N LEU A 507 -12.17 -12.51 -18.45
CA LEU A 507 -12.03 -11.48 -19.48
C LEU A 507 -12.14 -10.11 -18.83
N SER A 508 -11.03 -9.38 -18.78
CA SER A 508 -10.95 -8.08 -18.13
C SER A 508 -10.52 -6.96 -19.07
N TYR A 509 -11.01 -5.76 -18.78
CA TYR A 509 -10.67 -4.51 -19.43
C TYR A 509 -10.14 -3.52 -18.42
N ASN A 510 -8.92 -3.05 -18.66
CA ASN A 510 -8.24 -2.11 -17.78
C ASN A 510 -7.96 -0.82 -18.52
N TRP A 511 -8.15 0.32 -17.88
CA TRP A 511 -7.73 1.62 -18.40
C TRP A 511 -7.44 2.62 -17.28
N SER A 512 -6.60 3.60 -17.58
CA SER A 512 -6.14 4.62 -16.63
C SER A 512 -6.39 6.01 -17.19
N PRO A 513 -7.52 6.66 -16.85
CA PRO A 513 -7.80 8.04 -17.30
C PRO A 513 -6.71 9.03 -16.93
N THR A 514 -6.08 8.84 -15.77
CA THR A 514 -4.90 9.58 -15.32
C THR A 514 -3.89 8.63 -14.67
N THR A 515 -2.70 9.12 -14.35
CA THR A 515 -1.68 8.33 -13.62
C THR A 515 -2.13 7.91 -12.23
N ARG A 516 -3.11 8.60 -11.65
CA ARG A 516 -3.63 8.39 -10.29
C ARG A 516 -4.95 7.64 -10.25
N LEU A 517 -5.57 7.40 -11.41
CA LEU A 517 -6.89 6.80 -11.53
C LEU A 517 -6.82 5.55 -12.39
N LYS A 518 -7.32 4.43 -11.88
CA LYS A 518 -7.38 3.15 -12.58
C LYS A 518 -8.79 2.58 -12.52
N ASN A 519 -9.27 2.09 -13.64
CA ASN A 519 -10.52 1.36 -13.77
C ASN A 519 -10.24 -0.04 -14.29
N ASN A 520 -10.99 -1.00 -13.76
CA ASN A 520 -10.99 -2.37 -14.22
C ASN A 520 -12.44 -2.84 -14.32
N ILE A 521 -12.80 -3.48 -15.44
CA ILE A 521 -14.04 -4.27 -15.58
C ILE A 521 -13.62 -5.69 -15.88
N GLU A 522 -14.04 -6.64 -15.06
CA GLU A 522 -14.06 -8.05 -15.43
C GLU A 522 -15.46 -8.37 -15.97
N LEU A 523 -15.56 -8.38 -17.28
CA LEU A 523 -16.84 -8.64 -17.93
C LEU A 523 -17.30 -10.07 -17.71
N LEU A 524 -16.34 -11.00 -17.74
CA LEU A 524 -16.53 -12.39 -17.42
C LEU A 524 -15.51 -12.78 -16.37
N ASN A 525 -15.96 -13.22 -15.22
CA ASN A 525 -15.16 -13.85 -14.19
C ASN A 525 -15.87 -15.14 -13.83
N VAL A 526 -15.45 -16.22 -14.47
CA VAL A 526 -15.99 -17.55 -14.27
C VAL A 526 -15.04 -18.31 -13.38
N GLU A 527 -15.52 -18.79 -12.25
CA GLU A 527 -14.77 -19.60 -11.32
C GLU A 527 -15.59 -20.84 -10.96
N PHE A 528 -15.05 -21.99 -11.30
CA PHE A 528 -15.59 -23.27 -10.87
C PHE A 528 -14.75 -23.75 -9.70
N VAL A 529 -15.38 -23.90 -8.55
CA VAL A 529 -14.74 -24.37 -7.30
C VAL A 529 -15.27 -25.75 -6.98
N ARG A 530 -14.36 -26.72 -6.87
CA ARG A 530 -14.63 -28.04 -6.40
C ARG A 530 -13.97 -28.25 -5.03
N ASN A 531 -14.78 -28.55 -4.04
CA ASN A 531 -14.27 -28.95 -2.73
C ASN A 531 -13.92 -30.44 -2.76
N VAL A 532 -12.76 -30.75 -2.24
CA VAL A 532 -12.22 -32.09 -2.13
C VAL A 532 -12.09 -32.42 -0.64
N ASN A 533 -12.15 -33.70 -0.25
CA ASN A 533 -12.06 -34.10 1.15
C ASN A 533 -13.18 -33.54 2.04
N THR A 534 -14.39 -33.40 1.49
CA THR A 534 -15.55 -32.88 2.23
C THR A 534 -15.91 -33.71 3.47
N ASN A 535 -15.51 -34.98 3.50
CA ASN A 535 -15.69 -35.88 4.65
C ASN A 535 -14.86 -35.46 5.88
N ASN A 536 -13.88 -34.60 5.68
CA ASN A 536 -13.00 -34.06 6.76
C ASN A 536 -13.60 -32.84 7.46
N PHE A 537 -14.82 -32.44 7.13
CA PHE A 537 -15.46 -31.25 7.68
C PHE A 537 -15.42 -31.20 9.21
N TYR A 538 -15.90 -32.21 9.88
CA TYR A 538 -15.95 -32.26 11.36
C TYR A 538 -14.58 -32.35 12.04
N ASN A 539 -13.55 -32.87 11.36
CA ASN A 539 -12.17 -32.83 11.85
C ASN A 539 -11.58 -31.40 11.80
N VAL A 540 -12.02 -30.61 10.86
CA VAL A 540 -11.57 -29.23 10.66
C VAL A 540 -12.34 -28.25 11.55
N TYR A 541 -13.66 -28.39 11.62
CA TYR A 541 -14.55 -27.50 12.37
C TYR A 541 -14.88 -28.13 13.73
N ARG A 542 -13.90 -28.11 14.64
CA ARG A 542 -13.95 -28.83 15.92
C ARG A 542 -15.00 -28.32 16.90
N ASN A 543 -15.24 -26.99 16.96
CA ASN A 543 -16.31 -26.46 17.80
C ASN A 543 -17.67 -26.93 17.29
N THR A 544 -17.88 -26.86 15.99
CA THR A 544 -19.08 -27.35 15.35
C THR A 544 -19.32 -28.83 15.65
N PHE A 545 -18.22 -29.63 15.60
CA PHE A 545 -18.28 -31.05 15.96
C PHE A 545 -18.57 -31.27 17.45
N SER A 546 -17.89 -30.53 18.35
CA SER A 546 -18.08 -30.65 19.78
C SER A 546 -19.51 -30.31 20.21
N ASN A 547 -20.09 -29.25 19.63
CA ASN A 547 -21.47 -28.88 19.90
C ASN A 547 -22.46 -29.96 19.41
N LEU A 548 -22.18 -30.59 18.28
CA LEU A 548 -22.98 -31.70 17.76
C LEU A 548 -22.85 -32.95 18.63
N ASP A 549 -21.65 -33.25 19.07
CA ASP A 549 -21.32 -34.37 19.91
C ASP A 549 -21.97 -34.26 21.30
N GLU A 550 -21.97 -33.04 21.91
CA GLU A 550 -22.66 -32.73 23.16
C GLU A 550 -24.19 -32.97 23.07
N ILE A 551 -24.81 -32.65 21.96
CA ILE A 551 -26.22 -32.99 21.73
C ILE A 551 -26.42 -34.50 21.59
N ALA A 552 -25.44 -35.20 21.00
CA ALA A 552 -25.51 -36.62 20.77
C ALA A 552 -25.25 -37.46 22.07
N ASP A 553 -24.59 -36.91 23.08
CA ASP A 553 -24.29 -37.53 24.34
C ASP A 553 -25.54 -38.06 25.04
N ASP A 554 -26.68 -37.39 24.90
CA ASP A 554 -27.96 -37.85 25.47
C ASP A 554 -28.44 -39.19 24.87
N PHE A 555 -27.89 -39.62 23.74
CA PHE A 555 -28.29 -40.80 22.99
C PHE A 555 -27.23 -41.93 22.96
N GLN A 556 -26.09 -41.78 23.61
CA GLN A 556 -24.97 -42.68 23.54
C GLN A 556 -25.27 -44.06 24.17
N ASP A 557 -26.11 -44.10 25.20
CA ASP A 557 -26.48 -45.30 25.91
C ASP A 557 -27.63 -46.09 25.25
N ASP A 558 -28.25 -45.53 24.22
CA ASP A 558 -29.36 -46.19 23.51
C ASP A 558 -28.82 -47.11 22.43
N PRO A 559 -29.14 -48.43 22.52
CA PRO A 559 -28.71 -49.41 21.52
C PRO A 559 -29.14 -49.11 20.08
N GLU A 560 -30.21 -48.38 19.89
CA GLU A 560 -30.69 -47.98 18.57
C GLU A 560 -29.75 -47.01 17.86
N TYR A 561 -29.03 -46.19 18.64
CA TYR A 561 -28.13 -45.16 18.10
C TYR A 561 -26.64 -45.54 18.22
N SER A 562 -26.32 -46.66 18.81
CA SER A 562 -24.91 -47.14 19.04
C SER A 562 -24.05 -47.14 17.77
N SER A 563 -24.67 -47.31 16.59
CA SER A 563 -23.95 -47.28 15.29
C SER A 563 -23.44 -45.91 14.87
N TYR A 564 -23.83 -44.86 15.57
CA TYR A 564 -23.37 -43.47 15.26
C TYR A 564 -22.06 -43.16 15.97
N PHE A 565 -21.74 -43.89 17.05
CA PHE A 565 -20.60 -43.61 17.91
C PHE A 565 -19.39 -44.48 17.56
N GLU A 566 -18.21 -43.95 17.84
CA GLU A 566 -16.97 -44.72 17.76
C GLU A 566 -16.88 -45.73 18.90
N PRO A 567 -16.28 -46.91 18.67
CA PRO A 567 -15.99 -47.84 19.75
C PRO A 567 -15.09 -47.20 20.80
N ILE A 568 -15.42 -47.36 22.10
CA ILE A 568 -14.62 -46.83 23.21
C ILE A 568 -13.22 -47.45 23.14
N GLN A 569 -12.20 -46.62 23.06
CA GLN A 569 -10.81 -47.06 22.92
C GLN A 569 -10.11 -47.15 24.27
N GLU A 570 -10.47 -46.32 25.25
CA GLU A 570 -9.92 -46.37 26.64
C GLU A 570 -11.06 -46.41 27.67
N GLU A 571 -10.83 -47.15 28.78
CA GLU A 571 -11.80 -47.24 29.88
C GLU A 571 -11.98 -45.88 30.56
N GLY A 572 -13.15 -45.26 30.42
CA GLY A 572 -13.52 -43.99 31.06
C GLY A 572 -13.63 -42.79 30.12
N GLU A 573 -13.52 -43.00 28.82
CA GLU A 573 -13.90 -41.97 27.82
C GLU A 573 -15.35 -42.16 27.36
N ASP A 574 -16.07 -41.06 27.20
CA ASP A 574 -17.41 -41.04 26.60
C ASP A 574 -17.31 -41.35 25.10
N PRO A 575 -18.20 -42.17 24.54
CA PRO A 575 -18.20 -42.47 23.12
C PRO A 575 -18.55 -41.25 22.33
N ARG A 576 -17.79 -40.95 21.25
CA ARG A 576 -17.99 -39.80 20.38
C ARG A 576 -18.60 -40.23 19.06
N LEU A 577 -19.33 -39.30 18.42
CA LEU A 577 -19.85 -39.50 17.05
C LEU A 577 -18.72 -39.87 16.09
N SER A 578 -18.89 -40.95 15.34
CA SER A 578 -17.92 -41.36 14.31
C SER A 578 -17.93 -40.36 13.14
N ILE A 579 -16.74 -39.89 12.72
CA ILE A 579 -16.56 -38.96 11.60
C ILE A 579 -16.18 -39.72 10.33
N PRO A 580 -16.84 -39.49 9.21
CA PRO A 580 -17.99 -38.60 8.98
C PRO A 580 -19.36 -39.29 9.17
N THR A 581 -19.41 -40.58 9.25
CA THR A 581 -20.63 -41.39 9.05
C THR A 581 -21.66 -41.20 10.17
N GLY A 582 -21.23 -41.32 11.42
CA GLY A 582 -22.10 -41.17 12.59
C GLY A 582 -22.64 -39.75 12.70
N ALA A 583 -21.78 -38.75 12.58
CA ALA A 583 -22.16 -37.36 12.64
C ALA A 583 -23.17 -37.00 11.54
N ASN A 584 -22.92 -37.40 10.27
CA ASN A 584 -23.87 -37.12 9.17
C ASN A 584 -25.20 -37.85 9.34
N ASN A 585 -25.19 -39.09 9.90
CA ASN A 585 -26.43 -39.82 10.14
C ASN A 585 -27.22 -39.21 11.29
N PHE A 586 -26.54 -38.81 12.36
CA PHE A 586 -27.18 -38.14 13.50
C PHE A 586 -27.86 -36.85 13.08
N VAL A 587 -27.13 -35.96 12.40
CA VAL A 587 -27.68 -34.70 11.82
C VAL A 587 -28.93 -34.98 10.98
N ARG A 588 -28.85 -35.91 10.01
CA ARG A 588 -29.96 -36.24 9.13
C ARG A 588 -31.19 -36.73 9.90
N ASN A 589 -30.99 -37.57 10.91
CA ASN A 589 -32.08 -38.16 11.66
C ASN A 589 -32.70 -37.20 12.67
N VAL A 590 -31.94 -36.25 13.22
CA VAL A 590 -32.47 -35.12 13.99
C VAL A 590 -33.32 -34.21 13.12
N LEU A 591 -32.82 -33.83 11.93
CA LEU A 591 -33.55 -32.93 11.03
C LEU A 591 -34.83 -33.56 10.47
N ASN A 592 -34.87 -34.89 10.30
CA ASN A 592 -36.05 -35.64 9.85
C ASN A 592 -37.00 -36.05 10.98
N ASP A 593 -36.82 -35.51 12.20
CA ASP A 593 -37.62 -35.86 13.40
C ASP A 593 -37.57 -37.37 13.77
N SER A 594 -36.53 -38.10 13.34
CA SER A 594 -36.35 -39.50 13.71
C SER A 594 -35.65 -39.65 15.08
N ILE A 595 -34.87 -38.63 15.47
CA ILE A 595 -34.30 -38.53 16.83
C ILE A 595 -34.94 -37.33 17.50
N PRO A 596 -35.64 -37.52 18.65
CA PRO A 596 -36.31 -36.44 19.36
C PRO A 596 -35.26 -35.62 20.17
N VAL A 597 -34.97 -34.43 19.76
CA VAL A 597 -34.15 -33.44 20.49
C VAL A 597 -34.98 -32.22 20.88
N SER A 598 -34.44 -31.37 21.73
CA SER A 598 -35.14 -30.10 22.05
C SER A 598 -35.28 -29.22 20.81
N PRO A 599 -36.26 -28.28 20.76
CA PRO A 599 -36.36 -27.34 19.64
C PRO A 599 -35.11 -26.49 19.48
N GLU A 600 -34.41 -26.14 20.55
CA GLU A 600 -33.16 -25.37 20.56
C GLU A 600 -32.03 -26.19 19.96
N ASP A 601 -31.89 -27.47 20.36
CA ASP A 601 -30.87 -28.37 19.78
C ASP A 601 -31.13 -28.66 18.29
N LYS A 602 -32.40 -28.82 17.89
CA LYS A 602 -32.74 -29.00 16.49
C LYS A 602 -32.36 -27.77 15.64
N GLU A 603 -32.54 -26.57 16.16
CA GLU A 603 -32.14 -25.34 15.51
C GLU A 603 -30.60 -25.26 15.38
N LEU A 604 -29.86 -25.67 16.44
CA LEU A 604 -28.41 -25.72 16.41
C LEU A 604 -27.93 -26.77 15.39
N VAL A 605 -28.50 -27.97 15.35
CA VAL A 605 -28.16 -29.01 14.36
C VAL A 605 -28.48 -28.53 12.94
N ASN A 606 -29.58 -27.81 12.73
CA ASN A 606 -29.89 -27.21 11.43
C ASN A 606 -28.83 -26.17 11.01
N SER A 607 -28.40 -25.29 11.90
CA SER A 607 -27.34 -24.30 11.64
C SER A 607 -26.02 -24.98 11.28
N ILE A 608 -25.67 -26.05 12.00
CA ILE A 608 -24.46 -26.87 11.72
C ILE A 608 -24.54 -27.46 10.31
N GLU A 609 -25.69 -28.03 9.92
CA GLU A 609 -25.86 -28.65 8.59
C GLU A 609 -25.82 -27.59 7.47
N GLU A 610 -26.50 -26.45 7.64
CA GLU A 610 -26.43 -25.34 6.68
C GLU A 610 -24.99 -24.86 6.48
N ARG A 611 -24.23 -24.71 7.57
CA ARG A 611 -22.82 -24.35 7.49
C ARG A 611 -22.00 -25.41 6.76
N ARG A 612 -22.23 -26.70 7.07
CA ARG A 612 -21.54 -27.79 6.41
C ARG A 612 -21.82 -27.81 4.92
N ILE A 613 -23.06 -27.66 4.49
CA ILE A 613 -23.44 -27.60 3.08
C ILE A 613 -22.74 -26.42 2.39
N ARG A 614 -22.82 -25.23 2.98
CA ARG A 614 -22.21 -24.01 2.43
C ARG A 614 -20.71 -24.14 2.20
N LEU A 615 -20.00 -24.81 3.12
CA LEU A 615 -18.54 -24.95 3.06
C LEU A 615 -18.08 -26.12 2.19
N THR A 616 -18.92 -27.16 2.03
CA THR A 616 -18.56 -28.38 1.28
C THR A 616 -19.11 -28.43 -0.13
N GLU A 617 -20.12 -27.61 -0.46
CA GLU A 617 -20.76 -27.59 -1.75
C GLU A 617 -19.82 -27.06 -2.85
N ASN A 618 -19.86 -27.73 -4.01
CA ASN A 618 -19.19 -27.21 -5.20
C ASN A 618 -19.94 -26.00 -5.74
N ASN A 619 -19.23 -25.00 -6.18
CA ASN A 619 -19.79 -23.73 -6.63
C ASN A 619 -19.35 -23.37 -8.03
N LEU A 620 -20.25 -22.84 -8.83
CA LEU A 620 -19.97 -22.15 -10.07
C LEU A 620 -20.29 -20.66 -9.90
N ILE A 621 -19.25 -19.83 -9.91
CA ILE A 621 -19.37 -18.39 -9.82
C ILE A 621 -19.23 -17.82 -11.23
N PHE A 622 -20.23 -17.14 -11.73
CA PHE A 622 -20.23 -16.43 -13.01
C PHE A 622 -20.50 -14.95 -12.71
N ALA A 623 -19.43 -14.18 -12.52
CA ALA A 623 -19.53 -12.81 -12.05
C ALA A 623 -19.07 -11.78 -13.10
N THR A 624 -19.63 -10.60 -12.99
CA THR A 624 -19.13 -9.37 -13.61
C THR A 624 -18.76 -8.40 -12.50
N ASN A 625 -17.57 -7.80 -12.53
CA ASN A 625 -17.19 -6.82 -11.54
C ASN A 625 -16.61 -5.54 -12.17
N PHE A 626 -16.76 -4.45 -11.44
CA PHE A 626 -16.17 -3.16 -11.75
C PHE A 626 -15.38 -2.68 -10.54
N THR A 627 -14.12 -2.33 -10.76
CA THR A 627 -13.24 -1.78 -9.72
C THR A 627 -12.72 -0.42 -10.14
N HIS A 628 -12.92 0.57 -9.28
CA HIS A 628 -12.43 1.93 -9.43
C HIS A 628 -11.45 2.24 -8.31
N THR A 629 -10.22 2.63 -8.66
CA THR A 629 -9.18 2.96 -7.68
C THR A 629 -8.58 4.32 -7.97
N LYS A 630 -8.55 5.19 -6.97
CA LYS A 630 -7.82 6.46 -7.01
C LYS A 630 -6.77 6.50 -5.92
N ASN A 631 -5.54 6.88 -6.30
CA ASN A 631 -4.42 7.05 -5.39
C ASN A 631 -3.78 8.42 -5.63
N SER A 632 -3.76 9.27 -4.61
CA SER A 632 -3.18 10.61 -4.70
C SER A 632 -1.66 10.63 -4.54
N LYS A 633 -1.05 9.51 -4.15
CA LYS A 633 0.38 9.40 -3.88
C LYS A 633 1.22 9.85 -5.08
N SER A 634 2.12 10.80 -4.85
CA SER A 634 2.94 11.42 -5.90
C SER A 634 4.28 10.70 -6.12
N GLY A 635 4.78 9.97 -5.14
CA GLY A 635 6.04 9.24 -5.20
C GLY A 635 6.23 8.30 -4.02
N ILE A 636 7.35 7.57 -3.99
CA ILE A 636 7.64 6.57 -2.92
C ILE A 636 7.72 7.25 -1.55
N ASN A 637 8.30 8.45 -1.49
CA ASN A 637 8.52 9.19 -0.25
C ASN A 637 7.34 10.08 0.18
N ASP A 638 6.24 10.03 -0.56
CA ASP A 638 5.04 10.79 -0.20
C ASP A 638 4.35 10.12 1.01
N LEU A 639 4.40 10.82 2.13
CA LEU A 639 3.83 10.39 3.40
C LEU A 639 2.45 11.00 3.69
N ASP A 640 1.98 11.90 2.81
CA ASP A 640 0.66 12.55 2.92
C ASP A 640 -0.17 12.26 1.67
N PHE A 641 -0.98 11.24 1.72
CA PHE A 641 -1.78 10.82 0.57
C PHE A 641 -3.09 10.15 1.02
N TYR A 642 -4.00 10.02 0.07
CA TYR A 642 -5.19 9.19 0.22
C TYR A 642 -5.32 8.21 -0.94
N GLN A 643 -5.96 7.09 -0.65
CA GLN A 643 -6.38 6.11 -1.64
C GLN A 643 -7.80 5.67 -1.33
N TYR A 644 -8.60 5.49 -2.36
CA TYR A 644 -9.85 4.77 -2.20
C TYR A 644 -10.06 3.78 -3.35
N ARG A 645 -10.75 2.70 -3.02
CA ARG A 645 -11.16 1.65 -3.94
C ARG A 645 -12.64 1.36 -3.75
N ILE A 646 -13.37 1.35 -4.85
CA ILE A 646 -14.76 0.92 -4.91
C ILE A 646 -14.79 -0.32 -5.80
N LYS A 647 -15.37 -1.41 -5.31
CA LYS A 647 -15.63 -2.62 -6.10
C LYS A 647 -17.10 -2.94 -6.06
N LEU A 648 -17.68 -3.19 -7.24
CA LEU A 648 -19.04 -3.68 -7.42
C LEU A 648 -18.94 -5.00 -8.17
N GLU A 649 -19.61 -6.03 -7.68
CA GLU A 649 -19.62 -7.36 -8.28
C GLU A 649 -21.07 -7.87 -8.32
N SER A 650 -21.46 -8.47 -9.43
CA SER A 650 -22.74 -9.16 -9.59
C SER A 650 -22.48 -10.54 -10.16
N ALA A 651 -22.88 -11.57 -9.44
CA ALA A 651 -22.74 -12.95 -9.84
C ALA A 651 -24.09 -13.58 -10.21
N GLY A 652 -24.09 -14.50 -11.16
CA GLY A 652 -25.22 -15.30 -11.55
C GLY A 652 -26.34 -14.57 -12.30
N GLY A 653 -26.34 -13.23 -12.35
CA GLY A 653 -27.42 -12.47 -12.99
C GLY A 653 -27.59 -12.77 -14.47
N MET A 654 -26.51 -12.94 -15.22
CA MET A 654 -26.57 -13.32 -16.64
C MET A 654 -27.10 -14.75 -16.84
N LEU A 655 -26.71 -15.69 -15.97
CA LEU A 655 -27.22 -17.06 -16.02
C LEU A 655 -28.70 -17.11 -15.68
N SER A 656 -29.13 -16.33 -14.69
CA SER A 656 -30.55 -16.22 -14.33
C SER A 656 -31.42 -15.69 -15.48
N LEU A 657 -30.92 -14.75 -16.27
CA LEU A 657 -31.62 -14.29 -17.49
C LEU A 657 -31.72 -15.39 -18.52
N LEU A 658 -30.72 -16.25 -18.66
CA LEU A 658 -30.71 -17.38 -19.57
C LEU A 658 -31.71 -18.48 -19.14
N THR A 659 -31.93 -18.70 -17.84
CA THR A 659 -32.86 -19.68 -17.31
C THR A 659 -34.33 -19.36 -17.70
N ASN A 660 -34.63 -18.10 -17.99
CA ASN A 660 -35.96 -17.71 -18.50
C ASN A 660 -36.21 -18.13 -19.95
N VAL A 661 -35.13 -18.43 -20.69
CA VAL A 661 -35.20 -18.80 -22.11
C VAL A 661 -34.90 -20.30 -22.34
N ILE A 662 -33.96 -20.83 -21.55
CA ILE A 662 -33.49 -22.21 -21.63
C ILE A 662 -33.78 -22.89 -20.28
N PRO A 663 -34.54 -24.00 -20.24
CA PRO A 663 -34.77 -24.71 -18.99
C PRO A 663 -33.50 -25.41 -18.53
N PHE A 664 -33.07 -25.08 -17.29
CA PHE A 664 -31.96 -25.75 -16.61
C PHE A 664 -32.49 -26.86 -15.71
N ASN A 665 -31.70 -27.92 -15.51
CA ASN A 665 -31.97 -28.91 -14.49
C ASN A 665 -31.96 -28.27 -13.11
N LYS A 666 -32.77 -28.82 -12.20
CA LYS A 666 -32.78 -28.34 -10.80
C LYS A 666 -32.32 -29.44 -9.87
N ASN A 667 -31.67 -29.05 -8.77
CA ASN A 667 -31.40 -29.95 -7.64
C ASN A 667 -32.68 -30.12 -6.78
N PRO A 668 -32.65 -31.01 -5.76
CA PRO A 668 -33.78 -31.19 -4.83
C PRO A 668 -34.18 -29.92 -4.09
N ASN A 669 -33.26 -29.01 -3.87
CA ASN A 669 -33.47 -27.72 -3.22
C ASN A 669 -34.05 -26.64 -4.17
N GLY A 670 -34.38 -27.00 -5.41
CA GLY A 670 -34.98 -26.10 -6.41
C GLY A 670 -33.98 -25.17 -7.12
N GLN A 671 -32.69 -25.27 -6.85
CA GLN A 671 -31.65 -24.45 -7.47
C GLN A 671 -31.36 -24.94 -8.90
N ASN A 672 -31.21 -24.03 -9.84
CA ASN A 672 -30.82 -24.30 -11.20
C ASN A 672 -29.33 -24.72 -11.27
N LEU A 673 -29.08 -25.76 -12.07
CA LEU A 673 -27.74 -26.35 -12.23
C LEU A 673 -27.15 -26.04 -13.60
N VAL A 674 -25.87 -25.66 -13.61
CA VAL A 674 -25.04 -25.56 -14.80
C VAL A 674 -23.88 -26.55 -14.63
N PHE A 675 -23.69 -27.46 -15.58
CA PHE A 675 -22.73 -28.57 -15.47
C PHE A 675 -22.92 -29.42 -14.21
N SER A 676 -24.18 -29.64 -13.80
CA SER A 676 -24.54 -30.38 -12.57
C SER A 676 -24.11 -29.74 -11.26
N VAL A 677 -23.78 -28.45 -11.28
CA VAL A 677 -23.39 -27.66 -10.09
C VAL A 677 -24.31 -26.43 -9.99
N PRO A 678 -24.79 -26.07 -8.79
CA PRO A 678 -25.55 -24.83 -8.62
C PRO A 678 -24.63 -23.63 -8.89
N TYR A 679 -25.17 -22.63 -9.59
CA TYR A 679 -24.44 -21.39 -9.76
C TYR A 679 -24.80 -20.40 -8.68
N SER A 680 -23.77 -19.69 -8.20
CA SER A 680 -23.94 -18.68 -7.16
C SER A 680 -24.56 -17.41 -7.72
N GLN A 681 -25.51 -16.83 -6.99
CA GLN A 681 -26.20 -15.60 -7.36
C GLN A 681 -26.18 -14.61 -6.19
N TYR A 682 -25.40 -13.53 -6.34
CA TYR A 682 -25.25 -12.49 -5.33
C TYR A 682 -24.84 -11.14 -5.95
N VAL A 683 -25.06 -10.07 -5.20
CA VAL A 683 -24.47 -8.74 -5.44
C VAL A 683 -23.52 -8.42 -4.29
N LYS A 684 -22.31 -7.95 -4.61
CA LYS A 684 -21.27 -7.61 -3.65
C LYS A 684 -20.74 -6.21 -3.90
N THR A 685 -20.61 -5.43 -2.82
CA THR A 685 -20.05 -4.08 -2.84
C THR A 685 -18.93 -3.98 -1.82
N GLU A 686 -17.84 -3.31 -2.19
CA GLU A 686 -16.74 -3.02 -1.29
C GLU A 686 -16.32 -1.56 -1.42
N PHE A 687 -16.05 -0.93 -0.30
CA PHE A 687 -15.43 0.38 -0.20
C PHE A 687 -14.23 0.30 0.74
N ASP A 688 -13.06 0.70 0.27
CA ASP A 688 -11.82 0.72 1.04
C ASP A 688 -11.20 2.12 0.91
N TYR A 689 -11.04 2.82 2.02
CA TYR A 689 -10.48 4.15 2.09
C TYR A 689 -9.26 4.17 3.01
N ILE A 690 -8.15 4.67 2.51
CA ILE A 690 -6.88 4.81 3.23
C ILE A 690 -6.48 6.28 3.20
N ARG A 691 -6.07 6.83 4.35
CA ARG A 691 -5.53 8.17 4.46
C ARG A 691 -4.29 8.18 5.34
N HIS A 692 -3.23 8.78 4.85
CA HIS A 692 -2.01 9.06 5.60
C HIS A 692 -1.87 10.57 5.79
N TRP A 693 -1.59 11.00 7.02
CA TRP A 693 -1.26 12.38 7.35
C TRP A 693 0.17 12.44 7.86
N SER A 694 1.01 13.19 7.20
CA SER A 694 2.35 13.52 7.70
C SER A 694 2.26 14.65 8.71
N ILE A 695 2.66 14.38 9.95
CA ILE A 695 2.66 15.38 11.04
C ILE A 695 4.05 15.94 11.32
N GLY A 696 4.98 15.72 10.40
CA GLY A 696 6.36 16.19 10.48
C GLY A 696 7.28 15.26 11.27
N GLY A 697 8.60 15.46 11.12
CA GLY A 697 9.59 14.66 11.84
C GLY A 697 9.58 13.15 11.49
N GLY A 698 9.07 12.78 10.34
CA GLY A 698 8.92 11.38 9.94
C GLY A 698 7.77 10.64 10.65
N GLN A 699 6.90 11.37 11.33
CA GLN A 699 5.72 10.84 12.01
C GLN A 699 4.52 10.84 11.06
N VAL A 700 3.71 9.79 11.13
CA VAL A 700 2.54 9.61 10.26
C VAL A 700 1.36 9.09 11.08
N ILE A 701 0.19 9.67 10.88
CA ILE A 701 -1.07 9.05 11.28
C ILE A 701 -1.64 8.38 10.05
N ALA A 702 -1.88 7.07 10.12
CA ALA A 702 -2.51 6.29 9.07
C ALA A 702 -3.88 5.82 9.53
N PHE A 703 -4.87 5.99 8.66
CA PHE A 703 -6.26 5.58 8.89
C PHE A 703 -6.72 4.74 7.71
N ARG A 704 -7.46 3.68 7.99
CA ARG A 704 -8.19 2.88 7.01
C ARG A 704 -9.62 2.67 7.46
N SER A 705 -10.55 2.71 6.51
CA SER A 705 -11.93 2.29 6.69
C SER A 705 -12.32 1.35 5.58
N PHE A 706 -12.80 0.19 5.93
CA PHE A 706 -13.30 -0.82 4.99
C PHE A 706 -14.75 -1.15 5.31
N SER A 707 -15.58 -1.20 4.29
CA SER A 707 -16.92 -1.76 4.35
C SER A 707 -17.16 -2.68 3.17
N GLY A 708 -17.71 -3.84 3.44
CA GLY A 708 -18.05 -4.83 2.43
C GLY A 708 -19.38 -5.48 2.74
N LEU A 709 -20.24 -5.60 1.72
CA LEU A 709 -21.54 -6.22 1.82
C LEU A 709 -21.75 -7.12 0.59
N ALA A 710 -22.16 -8.36 0.84
CA ALA A 710 -22.56 -9.31 -0.20
C ALA A 710 -23.96 -9.83 0.13
N ILE A 711 -24.87 -9.72 -0.81
CA ILE A 711 -26.28 -10.11 -0.65
C ILE A 711 -26.58 -11.25 -1.60
N PRO A 712 -26.85 -12.48 -1.11
CA PRO A 712 -27.31 -13.57 -1.95
C PRO A 712 -28.75 -13.33 -2.41
N TYR A 713 -29.12 -13.86 -3.56
CA TYR A 713 -30.51 -13.81 -4.05
C TYR A 713 -30.76 -14.89 -5.10
N GLY A 714 -32.03 -15.15 -5.40
CA GLY A 714 -32.48 -15.99 -6.52
C GLY A 714 -32.06 -17.45 -6.41
N ASN A 715 -30.96 -17.85 -7.05
CA ASN A 715 -30.46 -19.24 -7.07
C ASN A 715 -29.57 -19.59 -5.87
N SER A 716 -29.29 -18.64 -4.99
CA SER A 716 -28.41 -18.82 -3.83
C SER A 716 -29.03 -18.24 -2.56
N ASP A 717 -29.01 -19.03 -1.52
CA ASP A 717 -29.44 -18.64 -0.19
C ASP A 717 -28.30 -18.05 0.63
N ASN A 718 -27.05 -18.37 0.24
CA ASN A 718 -25.81 -17.94 0.90
C ASN A 718 -24.77 -17.46 -0.13
N VAL A 719 -23.82 -16.67 0.35
CA VAL A 719 -22.64 -16.28 -0.41
C VAL A 719 -21.58 -17.39 -0.29
N PRO A 720 -20.94 -17.83 -1.39
CA PRO A 720 -19.88 -18.83 -1.30
C PRO A 720 -18.74 -18.40 -0.37
N PHE A 721 -18.15 -19.34 0.37
CA PHE A 721 -17.03 -19.07 1.29
C PHE A 721 -15.89 -18.27 0.65
N VAL A 722 -15.53 -18.56 -0.61
CA VAL A 722 -14.48 -17.86 -1.35
C VAL A 722 -14.81 -16.37 -1.65
N ARG A 723 -16.04 -15.95 -1.42
CA ARG A 723 -16.53 -14.58 -1.62
C ARG A 723 -17.00 -13.93 -0.32
N SER A 724 -17.10 -14.68 0.76
CA SER A 724 -17.44 -14.18 2.09
C SER A 724 -16.33 -13.34 2.70
N TYR A 725 -16.61 -12.69 3.81
CA TYR A 725 -15.65 -11.92 4.59
C TYR A 725 -15.30 -12.65 5.87
N PHE A 726 -14.08 -12.47 6.35
CA PHE A 726 -13.65 -12.88 7.69
C PHE A 726 -13.06 -11.68 8.44
N ALA A 727 -12.91 -11.77 9.75
CA ALA A 727 -12.29 -10.75 10.58
C ALA A 727 -11.13 -11.32 11.40
N GLY A 728 -10.22 -10.41 11.80
CA GLY A 728 -8.97 -10.75 12.49
C GLY A 728 -7.77 -10.89 11.56
N GLY A 729 -6.60 -11.03 12.15
CA GLY A 729 -5.33 -11.21 11.48
C GLY A 729 -4.50 -9.94 11.33
N SER A 730 -3.28 -10.10 10.89
CA SER A 730 -2.21 -9.10 10.90
C SER A 730 -2.47 -7.83 10.07
N ASN A 731 -3.39 -7.87 9.10
CA ASN A 731 -3.76 -6.73 8.25
C ASN A 731 -5.21 -6.28 8.44
N ASP A 732 -5.86 -6.73 9.51
CA ASP A 732 -7.23 -6.42 9.87
C ASP A 732 -7.32 -6.01 11.35
N ASN A 733 -8.06 -6.71 12.20
CA ASN A 733 -8.02 -6.51 13.65
C ASN A 733 -6.91 -7.38 14.27
N ARG A 734 -5.78 -6.76 14.60
CA ARG A 734 -4.54 -7.42 15.04
C ARG A 734 -4.60 -8.05 16.43
N ALA A 735 -5.69 -7.85 17.16
CA ALA A 735 -5.90 -8.46 18.47
C ALA A 735 -6.59 -9.85 18.40
N TRP A 736 -6.98 -10.29 17.20
CA TRP A 736 -7.53 -11.61 16.90
C TRP A 736 -6.74 -12.28 15.79
N ASN A 737 -6.65 -13.59 15.82
CA ASN A 737 -6.14 -14.35 14.68
C ASN A 737 -7.14 -14.28 13.51
N ALA A 738 -6.69 -14.66 12.32
CA ALA A 738 -7.57 -14.69 11.16
C ALA A 738 -8.70 -15.70 11.38
N TYR A 739 -9.93 -15.32 11.02
CA TYR A 739 -11.17 -16.11 11.22
C TYR A 739 -11.61 -16.32 12.67
N GLU A 740 -10.91 -15.78 13.66
CA GLU A 740 -11.27 -15.96 15.07
C GLU A 740 -12.39 -15.00 15.50
N LEU A 741 -12.53 -13.83 14.89
CA LEU A 741 -13.46 -12.79 15.31
C LEU A 741 -14.82 -12.91 14.62
N GLY A 742 -15.90 -12.93 15.39
CA GLY A 742 -17.30 -12.93 14.96
C GLY A 742 -17.78 -14.30 14.44
N PRO A 743 -18.92 -14.34 13.72
CA PRO A 743 -19.83 -13.23 13.40
C PRO A 743 -20.49 -12.60 14.64
N GLY A 744 -20.67 -11.28 14.63
CA GLY A 744 -21.34 -10.56 15.70
C GLY A 744 -20.74 -10.81 17.09
N SER A 745 -21.53 -11.31 18.03
CA SER A 745 -21.14 -11.64 19.41
C SER A 745 -20.87 -13.13 19.65
N THR A 746 -20.84 -13.96 18.63
CA THR A 746 -20.56 -15.40 18.77
C THR A 746 -19.14 -15.69 19.27
N ASP A 747 -18.95 -16.76 20.06
CA ASP A 747 -17.65 -17.19 20.63
C ASP A 747 -17.11 -18.48 19.94
N ASN A 748 -17.14 -18.54 18.63
CA ASN A 748 -16.72 -19.70 17.85
C ASN A 748 -15.21 -19.66 17.50
N ILE A 749 -14.34 -19.62 18.49
CA ILE A 749 -12.89 -19.39 18.34
C ILE A 749 -12.18 -20.48 17.52
N ASN A 750 -12.65 -21.72 17.58
CA ASN A 750 -11.99 -22.86 16.90
C ASN A 750 -12.56 -23.14 15.50
N ASP A 751 -13.45 -22.28 15.00
CA ASP A 751 -14.03 -22.38 13.68
C ASP A 751 -13.49 -21.29 12.73
N PHE A 752 -13.54 -21.56 11.41
CA PHE A 752 -13.23 -20.55 10.41
C PHE A 752 -14.44 -19.66 10.16
N ASN A 753 -14.54 -18.59 10.97
CA ASN A 753 -15.67 -17.69 10.97
C ASN A 753 -15.68 -16.80 9.74
N GLU A 754 -16.81 -16.74 9.06
CA GLU A 754 -17.02 -15.91 7.89
C GLU A 754 -18.47 -15.40 7.85
N ALA A 755 -18.70 -14.30 7.14
CA ALA A 755 -20.01 -13.69 6.99
C ALA A 755 -20.08 -12.84 5.72
N ASN A 756 -21.23 -12.26 5.43
CA ASN A 756 -21.46 -11.52 4.20
C ASN A 756 -21.48 -9.98 4.36
N LEU A 757 -21.40 -9.47 5.59
CA LEU A 757 -21.18 -8.06 5.92
C LEU A 757 -19.91 -7.91 6.73
N LYS A 758 -19.06 -6.95 6.39
CA LYS A 758 -17.84 -6.60 7.14
C LYS A 758 -17.71 -5.11 7.29
N LEU A 759 -17.40 -4.67 8.51
CA LEU A 759 -16.98 -3.31 8.84
C LEU A 759 -15.64 -3.39 9.54
N ALA A 760 -14.66 -2.58 9.10
CA ALA A 760 -13.36 -2.50 9.74
C ALA A 760 -12.81 -1.08 9.67
N MET A 761 -12.20 -0.62 10.75
CA MET A 761 -11.49 0.65 10.87
C MET A 761 -10.16 0.42 11.57
N ASN A 762 -9.10 0.99 11.03
CA ASN A 762 -7.77 0.88 11.59
C ASN A 762 -7.18 2.28 11.73
N LEU A 763 -6.62 2.58 12.88
CA LEU A 763 -5.90 3.83 13.16
C LEU A 763 -4.51 3.48 13.68
N GLU A 764 -3.47 4.04 13.07
CA GLU A 764 -2.09 3.77 13.47
C GLU A 764 -1.27 5.06 13.50
N TYR A 765 -0.66 5.34 14.64
CA TYR A 765 0.33 6.40 14.80
C TYR A 765 1.72 5.79 14.69
N ARG A 766 2.46 6.19 13.66
CA ARG A 766 3.82 5.75 13.34
C ARG A 766 4.82 6.83 13.69
N PHE A 767 5.89 6.48 14.40
CA PHE A 767 6.91 7.43 14.83
C PHE A 767 8.32 6.82 14.77
N PRO A 768 9.35 7.62 14.43
CA PRO A 768 10.72 7.14 14.42
C PRO A 768 11.22 6.92 15.85
N ILE A 769 11.88 5.79 16.11
CA ILE A 769 12.53 5.47 17.36
C ILE A 769 14.04 5.76 17.26
N ALA A 770 14.73 5.04 16.35
CA ALA A 770 16.17 5.17 16.19
C ALA A 770 16.61 4.58 14.83
N GLY A 771 17.36 5.32 14.03
CA GLY A 771 17.76 4.88 12.69
C GLY A 771 16.55 4.47 11.86
N ASP A 772 16.59 3.26 11.32
CA ASP A 772 15.52 2.70 10.50
C ASP A 772 14.41 2.04 11.32
N VAL A 773 14.52 2.07 12.67
CA VAL A 773 13.53 1.53 13.59
C VAL A 773 12.44 2.56 13.84
N LYS A 774 11.19 2.19 13.59
CA LYS A 774 9.97 2.98 13.85
C LYS A 774 9.07 2.25 14.83
N GLY A 775 8.42 2.99 15.71
CA GLY A 775 7.35 2.49 16.57
C GLY A 775 6.00 2.74 15.96
N ALA A 776 5.01 1.96 16.41
CA ALA A 776 3.62 2.23 16.11
C ALA A 776 2.75 1.98 17.35
N LEU A 777 1.71 2.80 17.48
CA LEU A 777 0.58 2.58 18.36
C LEU A 777 -0.64 2.42 17.47
N PHE A 778 -1.46 1.43 17.73
CA PHE A 778 -2.62 1.19 16.89
C PHE A 778 -3.90 0.88 17.68
N ALA A 779 -5.01 1.17 17.03
CA ALA A 779 -6.34 0.77 17.43
C ALA A 779 -7.08 0.25 16.19
N ASP A 780 -7.55 -0.99 16.28
CA ASP A 780 -8.28 -1.68 15.22
C ASP A 780 -9.68 -1.99 15.71
N ALA A 781 -10.70 -1.56 14.98
CA ALA A 781 -12.10 -1.79 15.28
C ALA A 781 -12.78 -2.49 14.12
N GLY A 782 -13.60 -3.49 14.35
CA GLY A 782 -14.32 -4.15 13.28
C GLY A 782 -14.99 -5.44 13.73
N ASN A 783 -15.83 -5.95 12.85
CA ASN A 783 -16.46 -7.26 12.97
C ASN A 783 -17.08 -7.68 11.62
N ILE A 784 -17.62 -8.88 11.57
CA ILE A 784 -18.44 -9.44 10.48
C ILE A 784 -19.81 -9.81 11.01
N TRP A 785 -20.79 -9.85 10.14
CA TRP A 785 -22.16 -10.27 10.44
C TRP A 785 -22.80 -10.91 9.22
N ASN A 786 -23.79 -11.74 9.42
CA ASN A 786 -24.68 -12.23 8.39
C ASN A 786 -25.85 -11.28 8.16
N VAL A 787 -26.21 -11.05 6.90
CA VAL A 787 -27.28 -10.14 6.47
C VAL A 787 -27.98 -10.70 5.23
N PHE A 788 -29.30 -10.80 5.28
CA PHE A 788 -30.13 -11.26 4.17
C PHE A 788 -29.76 -12.66 3.63
N ASP A 789 -29.27 -13.52 4.48
CA ASP A 789 -28.98 -14.93 4.22
C ASP A 789 -29.82 -15.84 5.14
N ASN A 790 -29.56 -17.15 5.14
CA ASN A 790 -30.29 -18.11 5.93
C ASN A 790 -29.80 -18.27 7.37
N GLU A 791 -28.81 -17.47 7.81
CA GLU A 791 -28.33 -17.54 9.19
C GLU A 791 -29.44 -17.08 10.14
N THR A 792 -29.75 -17.92 11.12
CA THR A 792 -30.82 -17.68 12.10
C THR A 792 -30.32 -17.30 13.50
N ASN A 793 -29.01 -17.52 13.78
CA ASN A 793 -28.43 -17.19 15.07
C ASN A 793 -28.46 -15.67 15.31
N PRO A 794 -29.25 -15.18 16.31
CA PRO A 794 -29.38 -13.74 16.58
C PRO A 794 -28.05 -13.05 16.91
N GLU A 795 -27.08 -13.79 17.44
CA GLU A 795 -25.75 -13.28 17.78
C GLU A 795 -24.86 -13.06 16.54
N ALA A 796 -25.15 -13.79 15.46
CA ALA A 796 -24.40 -13.72 14.20
C ALA A 796 -24.98 -12.72 13.20
N VAL A 797 -26.26 -12.38 13.34
CA VAL A 797 -27.04 -11.58 12.36
C VAL A 797 -26.97 -10.08 12.67
N PHE A 798 -26.81 -9.27 11.65
CA PHE A 798 -26.91 -7.81 11.75
C PHE A 798 -28.38 -7.38 11.77
N SER A 799 -28.93 -7.11 12.95
CA SER A 799 -30.35 -6.72 13.15
C SER A 799 -30.59 -5.21 13.06
N GLY A 800 -29.55 -4.40 12.87
CA GLY A 800 -29.64 -2.95 12.78
C GLY A 800 -28.54 -2.22 13.55
N PHE A 801 -28.78 -0.96 13.94
CA PHE A 801 -27.76 -0.15 14.63
C PHE A 801 -27.32 -0.71 15.99
N SER A 802 -28.15 -1.52 16.64
CA SER A 802 -27.80 -2.20 17.91
C SER A 802 -26.63 -3.17 17.72
N SER A 803 -26.54 -3.85 16.58
CA SER A 803 -25.45 -4.78 16.25
C SER A 803 -24.09 -4.08 16.11
N LEU A 804 -24.05 -2.75 15.97
CA LEU A 804 -22.77 -2.00 16.02
C LEU A 804 -22.14 -2.03 17.43
N GLY A 805 -22.91 -2.39 18.46
CA GLY A 805 -22.39 -2.67 19.81
C GLY A 805 -21.47 -3.88 19.86
N ASP A 806 -21.49 -4.74 18.85
CA ASP A 806 -20.63 -5.91 18.73
C ASP A 806 -19.35 -5.65 17.92
N ILE A 807 -19.04 -4.38 17.62
CA ILE A 807 -17.76 -4.02 17.01
C ILE A 807 -16.64 -4.28 18.01
N ALA A 808 -15.80 -5.26 17.73
CA ALA A 808 -14.62 -5.59 18.52
C ALA A 808 -13.56 -4.49 18.42
N LEU A 809 -12.90 -4.17 19.54
CA LEU A 809 -11.80 -3.19 19.58
C LEU A 809 -10.52 -3.86 20.04
N GLY A 810 -9.50 -3.82 19.20
CA GLY A 810 -8.13 -4.23 19.50
C GLY A 810 -7.22 -3.02 19.59
N THR A 811 -6.35 -2.96 20.59
CA THR A 811 -5.28 -1.96 20.66
C THR A 811 -3.93 -2.63 20.80
N GLY A 812 -2.87 -1.92 20.44
CA GLY A 812 -1.57 -2.56 20.53
C GLY A 812 -0.39 -1.66 20.18
N LEU A 813 0.77 -2.31 20.25
CA LEU A 813 2.07 -1.74 19.97
C LEU A 813 2.70 -2.45 18.78
N GLY A 814 3.48 -1.72 18.01
CA GLY A 814 4.21 -2.33 16.92
C GLY A 814 5.62 -1.77 16.76
N LEU A 815 6.52 -2.62 16.33
CA LEU A 815 7.88 -2.27 15.94
C LEU A 815 8.02 -2.48 14.43
N ARG A 816 8.68 -1.52 13.76
CA ARG A 816 8.94 -1.55 12.32
C ARG A 816 10.42 -1.36 12.09
N TYR A 817 10.98 -2.17 11.20
CA TYR A 817 12.34 -1.96 10.70
C TYR A 817 12.28 -1.74 9.18
N ASP A 818 12.72 -0.56 8.75
CA ASP A 818 12.66 -0.15 7.34
C ASP A 818 13.95 -0.52 6.62
N PHE A 819 13.89 -1.52 5.74
CA PHE A 819 15.01 -1.98 4.90
C PHE A 819 15.12 -1.18 3.59
N THR A 820 14.42 -0.07 3.43
CA THR A 820 14.33 0.73 2.20
C THR A 820 13.44 0.10 1.14
N TYR A 821 13.58 -1.20 0.87
CA TYR A 821 12.79 -1.94 -0.13
C TYR A 821 11.52 -2.58 0.47
N PHE A 822 11.56 -2.91 1.73
CA PHE A 822 10.43 -3.45 2.48
C PHE A 822 10.55 -3.09 3.96
N VAL A 823 9.43 -3.14 4.66
CA VAL A 823 9.35 -2.88 6.10
C VAL A 823 9.02 -4.19 6.81
N PHE A 824 9.88 -4.64 7.69
CA PHE A 824 9.56 -5.73 8.61
C PHE A 824 8.80 -5.17 9.81
N ARG A 825 7.72 -5.81 10.20
CA ARG A 825 6.94 -5.39 11.36
C ARG A 825 6.67 -6.54 12.33
N LEU A 826 6.63 -6.18 13.59
CA LEU A 826 6.18 -7.01 14.69
C LEU A 826 5.10 -6.23 15.45
N ASP A 827 3.90 -6.75 15.50
CA ASP A 827 2.77 -6.17 16.21
C ASP A 827 2.36 -7.05 17.38
N VAL A 828 1.96 -6.43 18.49
CA VAL A 828 1.38 -7.10 19.66
C VAL A 828 0.02 -6.46 19.89
N GLY A 829 -1.03 -7.24 19.66
CA GLY A 829 -2.42 -6.81 19.80
C GLY A 829 -3.07 -7.35 21.07
N PHE A 830 -3.87 -6.52 21.72
CA PHE A 830 -4.61 -6.83 22.92
C PHE A 830 -6.11 -6.65 22.68
N LYS A 831 -6.93 -7.63 23.10
CA LYS A 831 -8.39 -7.53 23.04
C LYS A 831 -8.86 -6.49 24.05
N THR A 832 -9.20 -5.30 23.56
CA THR A 832 -9.64 -4.17 24.39
C THR A 832 -11.14 -4.22 24.69
N TYR A 833 -11.92 -4.55 23.65
CA TYR A 833 -13.35 -4.86 23.78
C TYR A 833 -13.65 -6.11 22.95
N ASN A 834 -14.16 -7.13 23.64
CA ASN A 834 -14.52 -8.42 23.04
C ASN A 834 -16.04 -8.60 23.10
N PRO A 835 -16.76 -8.56 21.97
CA PRO A 835 -18.21 -8.67 21.93
C PRO A 835 -18.72 -10.05 22.35
N ALA A 836 -17.91 -11.11 22.17
CA ALA A 836 -18.27 -12.48 22.55
C ALA A 836 -18.38 -12.71 24.08
N LYS A 837 -17.92 -11.76 24.89
CA LYS A 837 -18.00 -11.85 26.34
C LYS A 837 -19.24 -11.11 26.88
N VAL A 838 -19.68 -11.45 28.09
CA VAL A 838 -20.91 -10.92 28.68
C VAL A 838 -20.60 -9.86 29.76
N GLY A 839 -21.40 -8.82 29.81
CA GLY A 839 -21.37 -7.78 30.88
C GLY A 839 -20.04 -7.00 30.90
N SER A 840 -19.47 -6.84 32.13
CA SER A 840 -18.21 -6.10 32.31
C SER A 840 -17.00 -6.78 31.69
N ASN A 841 -17.06 -8.08 31.43
CA ASN A 841 -15.97 -8.88 30.86
C ASN A 841 -15.75 -8.58 29.36
N ARG A 842 -16.63 -7.79 28.72
CA ARG A 842 -16.39 -7.29 27.37
C ARG A 842 -15.17 -6.37 27.29
N TRP A 843 -14.86 -5.64 28.37
CA TRP A 843 -13.77 -4.67 28.40
C TRP A 843 -12.55 -5.20 29.13
N PHE A 844 -11.39 -5.17 28.47
CA PHE A 844 -10.07 -5.52 29.00
C PHE A 844 -9.95 -6.94 29.57
N ASP A 845 -10.87 -7.83 29.23
CA ASP A 845 -10.75 -9.24 29.59
C ASP A 845 -9.56 -9.88 28.86
N GLY A 846 -8.69 -10.50 29.64
CA GLY A 846 -7.48 -11.08 29.07
C GLY A 846 -6.43 -10.08 28.59
N TYR A 847 -6.49 -8.80 29.00
CA TYR A 847 -5.52 -7.76 28.62
C TYR A 847 -4.16 -8.00 29.26
N SER A 848 -3.47 -9.05 28.79
CA SER A 848 -2.17 -9.50 29.28
C SER A 848 -1.30 -10.00 28.13
N PHE A 849 0.01 -9.95 28.30
CA PHE A 849 0.95 -10.48 27.30
C PHE A 849 0.80 -12.00 27.04
N LYS A 850 0.19 -12.74 27.95
CA LYS A 850 -0.06 -14.18 27.79
C LYS A 850 -1.17 -14.45 26.76
N GLN A 851 -2.14 -13.54 26.66
CA GLN A 851 -3.29 -13.61 25.76
C GLN A 851 -3.20 -12.64 24.58
N ALA A 852 -2.08 -11.91 24.48
CA ALA A 852 -1.83 -11.01 23.37
C ALA A 852 -1.55 -11.79 22.09
N VAL A 853 -2.04 -11.29 20.97
CA VAL A 853 -1.78 -11.84 19.64
C VAL A 853 -0.52 -11.19 19.06
N PHE A 854 0.44 -12.02 18.69
CA PHE A 854 1.69 -11.58 18.08
C PHE A 854 1.61 -11.77 16.57
N ASN A 855 1.74 -10.65 15.84
CA ASN A 855 1.69 -10.64 14.39
C ASN A 855 3.05 -10.24 13.81
N ILE A 856 3.56 -11.07 12.92
CA ILE A 856 4.73 -10.75 12.10
C ILE A 856 4.22 -10.34 10.72
N GLY A 857 4.78 -9.29 10.15
CA GLY A 857 4.36 -8.80 8.84
C GLY A 857 5.47 -8.19 8.02
N ILE A 858 5.27 -8.19 6.71
CA ILE A 858 6.12 -7.50 5.74
C ILE A 858 5.29 -6.36 5.16
N ASN A 859 5.89 -5.17 5.08
CA ASN A 859 5.25 -3.90 4.77
C ASN A 859 4.24 -3.41 5.83
N TYR A 860 3.67 -2.24 5.58
CA TYR A 860 2.62 -1.69 6.44
C TYR A 860 1.30 -2.43 6.22
N PRO A 861 0.42 -2.50 7.24
CA PRO A 861 -0.86 -3.22 7.10
C PRO A 861 -1.82 -2.54 6.11
N PHE A 862 -1.64 -1.25 5.86
CA PHE A 862 -2.42 -0.44 4.90
C PHE A 862 -1.66 0.82 4.50
#